data_fcaa27b5e977069c8882832947b89d97
#
_entry.id   fcaa27b5e977069c8882832947b89d97
#
_cell.length_a   1.000
_cell.length_b   1.000
_cell.length_c   1.000
_cell.angle_alpha   90.00
_cell.angle_beta   90.00
_cell.angle_gamma   90.00
#
_symmetry.space_group_name_H-M   'P 1'
#
loop_
_entity.id
_entity.type
_entity.pdbx_description
1 polymer ?
#
loop_
_entity_poly.entity_id
_entity_poly.type
_entity_poly.pdbx_seq_one_letter_code
_entity_poly.pdbx_strand_id
1 'polypeptide(L)'
;MNDRVLRVLEFNKIKELVKGYAITKSAKEMVLDLKPYDSVYDVKEHLEETKEALDILMRKGNPPFEGLYDVKEAITRAEKGGVLSIEGLLRIGNMLSVTRKLSDFLARKEEEEEHRILEGMREGLIVLRGVESAISKAIVSEDEIADSASDKLYSIRRSLKEKNSSIRDKVNSIVRSNAQYLQDSLYTVRGDRYVIPVKAEYKSQVPGLVHDQSSTGATLFIEPTALVNLNNEIKELMLKERAEIERILAELSALVYKNIDVIKVNFNIIVELDFIFAKAKYGSDLGGTMPIVNEEGVIDLMDARHPLISKDKVVSSDIYLGREFSTLLITGPNTGGKTVTLKTTGLIELMGLSGLLIPASENSSISFFEEIFADIGDEQSIEQSLSTFSSHMTNIVKIMEKANNKSFVLFDELGAGTDPTEGAALAISILENLRARGCRIMSTTHYSELKGYALKTENVENASVEFNVETLRPTYRLLIGVPGKSNAFEISRRLGLKDNVIEEAKKVISTESLQFEDLIQALQEKSIKAENDAREAAILRNDAEKYKNRYKEKFERIESVRDNVYADARREAKQILDSAKEEADTILKNMRDLERMGISSDARRKLEAERGKLRDKISDAEARLQKKKEEQKGEELKKIEVGMEALLPSINQKVIVLSKPDNKGEVQVQAGIMKINVKAKDLRVAKETKEEKKIKKREARLNLRQVDPSIDLRGMDSEEACYTADKYLDDAYVAGRGEVTLVHGKGTGVLRKAINDMLKKHPHVKSHRLGEYGEGGTGVTVVILK
;
A
#
# COMPACT_ATOMS: atom_id res chain seq x y z
N MET A 1 23.07 1.41 -21.18
CA MET A 1 23.45 1.24 -19.75
C MET A 1 24.27 -0.02 -19.52
N ASN A 2 25.36 0.00 -18.74
CA ASN A 2 26.31 -1.12 -18.56
C ASN A 2 25.83 -2.09 -17.45
N ASP A 3 25.86 -3.43 -17.69
CA ASP A 3 25.46 -4.46 -16.72
C ASP A 3 26.29 -4.42 -15.41
N ARG A 4 27.53 -3.90 -15.43
CA ARG A 4 28.34 -3.69 -14.22
C ARG A 4 27.67 -2.70 -13.27
N VAL A 5 27.13 -1.59 -13.78
CA VAL A 5 26.46 -0.56 -12.98
C VAL A 5 25.19 -1.12 -12.30
N LEU A 6 24.39 -1.89 -13.04
CA LEU A 6 23.21 -2.55 -12.51
C LEU A 6 23.55 -3.49 -11.33
N ARG A 7 24.70 -4.17 -11.41
CA ARG A 7 25.18 -5.07 -10.36
C ARG A 7 25.73 -4.30 -9.16
N VAL A 8 26.59 -3.29 -9.40
CA VAL A 8 27.25 -2.50 -8.35
C VAL A 8 26.24 -1.69 -7.53
N LEU A 9 25.23 -1.13 -8.19
CA LEU A 9 24.11 -0.43 -7.54
C LEU A 9 23.02 -1.38 -7.02
N GLU A 10 23.21 -2.68 -7.14
CA GLU A 10 22.30 -3.71 -6.64
C GLU A 10 20.90 -3.71 -7.27
N PHE A 11 20.75 -3.15 -8.49
CA PHE A 11 19.47 -3.11 -9.20
C PHE A 11 18.89 -4.52 -9.47
N ASN A 12 19.74 -5.52 -9.60
CA ASN A 12 19.30 -6.91 -9.74
C ASN A 12 18.53 -7.41 -8.52
N LYS A 13 18.81 -6.90 -7.31
CA LYS A 13 18.01 -7.22 -6.11
C LYS A 13 16.62 -6.60 -6.19
N ILE A 14 16.50 -5.39 -6.75
CA ILE A 14 15.20 -4.77 -7.01
C ILE A 14 14.38 -5.61 -7.97
N LYS A 15 14.99 -6.08 -9.07
CA LYS A 15 14.31 -6.97 -10.03
C LYS A 15 13.80 -8.26 -9.38
N GLU A 16 14.60 -8.90 -8.52
CA GLU A 16 14.14 -10.09 -7.78
C GLU A 16 12.96 -9.78 -6.82
N LEU A 17 12.96 -8.61 -6.20
CA LEU A 17 11.82 -8.18 -5.36
C LEU A 17 10.56 -7.95 -6.21
N VAL A 18 10.65 -7.21 -7.31
CA VAL A 18 9.53 -6.95 -8.22
C VAL A 18 8.99 -8.26 -8.81
N LYS A 19 9.87 -9.18 -9.19
CA LYS A 19 9.53 -10.52 -9.70
C LYS A 19 8.64 -11.31 -8.74
N GLY A 20 8.81 -11.09 -7.42
CA GLY A 20 7.98 -11.71 -6.38
C GLY A 20 6.50 -11.36 -6.49
N TYR A 21 6.16 -10.23 -7.10
CA TYR A 21 4.78 -9.76 -7.30
C TYR A 21 4.17 -10.21 -8.63
N ALA A 22 4.97 -10.61 -9.61
CA ALA A 22 4.49 -11.14 -10.88
C ALA A 22 4.03 -12.61 -10.73
N ILE A 23 2.97 -12.97 -11.43
CA ILE A 23 2.32 -14.28 -11.35
C ILE A 23 2.81 -15.19 -12.47
N THR A 24 2.72 -14.73 -13.72
CA THR A 24 3.09 -15.52 -14.90
C THR A 24 4.60 -15.66 -15.04
N LYS A 25 5.04 -16.78 -15.62
CA LYS A 25 6.47 -16.99 -15.92
C LYS A 25 6.98 -15.93 -16.91
N SER A 26 6.17 -15.59 -17.91
CA SER A 26 6.52 -14.58 -18.91
C SER A 26 6.68 -13.19 -18.30
N ALA A 27 5.81 -12.74 -17.39
CA ALA A 27 5.97 -11.46 -16.69
C ALA A 27 7.19 -11.46 -15.77
N LYS A 28 7.50 -12.59 -15.10
CA LYS A 28 8.73 -12.74 -14.31
C LYS A 28 9.99 -12.60 -15.16
N GLU A 29 9.99 -13.15 -16.38
CA GLU A 29 11.08 -13.00 -17.35
C GLU A 29 11.20 -11.51 -17.76
N MET A 30 10.09 -10.81 -18.06
CA MET A 30 10.11 -9.37 -18.35
C MET A 30 10.71 -8.55 -17.21
N VAL A 31 10.37 -8.86 -15.95
CA VAL A 31 10.96 -8.18 -14.77
C VAL A 31 12.47 -8.42 -14.70
N LEU A 32 12.95 -9.63 -14.97
CA LEU A 32 14.38 -9.92 -14.95
C LEU A 32 15.15 -9.24 -16.09
N ASP A 33 14.49 -8.99 -17.21
CA ASP A 33 15.05 -8.27 -18.35
C ASP A 33 14.92 -6.74 -18.23
N LEU A 34 14.26 -6.27 -17.17
CA LEU A 34 14.06 -4.82 -16.94
C LEU A 34 15.39 -4.08 -16.89
N LYS A 35 15.48 -2.99 -17.65
CA LYS A 35 16.63 -2.08 -17.74
C LYS A 35 16.11 -0.65 -17.89
N PRO A 36 16.92 0.38 -17.58
CA PRO A 36 16.59 1.74 -17.93
C PRO A 36 16.27 1.88 -19.42
N TYR A 37 15.19 2.58 -19.72
CA TYR A 37 14.75 2.85 -21.08
C TYR A 37 15.68 3.83 -21.79
N ASP A 38 15.75 3.73 -23.11
CA ASP A 38 16.70 4.50 -23.94
C ASP A 38 16.16 5.87 -24.37
N SER A 39 14.89 6.19 -24.05
CA SER A 39 14.30 7.51 -24.35
C SER A 39 13.50 8.08 -23.18
N VAL A 40 13.46 9.39 -23.06
CA VAL A 40 12.66 10.12 -22.05
C VAL A 40 11.17 9.81 -22.22
N TYR A 41 10.72 9.63 -23.45
CA TYR A 41 9.32 9.32 -23.75
C TYR A 41 8.93 7.96 -23.14
N ASP A 42 9.73 6.92 -23.40
CA ASP A 42 9.47 5.58 -22.86
C ASP A 42 9.52 5.57 -21.34
N VAL A 43 10.49 6.28 -20.72
CA VAL A 43 10.56 6.44 -19.26
C VAL A 43 9.24 7.02 -18.70
N LYS A 44 8.76 8.12 -19.30
CA LYS A 44 7.53 8.79 -18.84
C LYS A 44 6.29 7.90 -19.04
N GLU A 45 6.17 7.24 -20.20
CA GLU A 45 5.06 6.35 -20.51
C GLU A 45 5.00 5.17 -19.51
N HIS A 46 6.12 4.50 -19.27
CA HIS A 46 6.17 3.36 -18.35
C HIS A 46 6.06 3.75 -16.87
N LEU A 47 6.41 4.98 -16.50
CA LEU A 47 6.10 5.53 -15.16
C LEU A 47 4.60 5.80 -15.02
N GLU A 48 3.96 6.37 -16.05
CA GLU A 48 2.53 6.65 -16.05
C GLU A 48 1.71 5.35 -15.97
N GLU A 49 2.07 4.31 -16.75
CA GLU A 49 1.46 2.97 -16.63
C GLU A 49 1.49 2.45 -15.20
N THR A 50 2.68 2.56 -14.57
CA THR A 50 2.87 2.06 -13.20
C THR A 50 2.05 2.87 -12.20
N LYS A 51 1.91 4.18 -12.43
CA LYS A 51 1.09 5.07 -11.61
C LYS A 51 -0.40 4.78 -11.78
N GLU A 52 -0.89 4.65 -13.03
CA GLU A 52 -2.28 4.27 -13.30
C GLU A 52 -2.64 2.94 -12.61
N ALA A 53 -1.73 1.96 -12.68
CA ALA A 53 -1.91 0.68 -11.99
C ALA A 53 -1.93 0.83 -10.47
N LEU A 54 -1.09 1.70 -9.88
CA LEU A 54 -1.11 2.00 -8.46
C LEU A 54 -2.44 2.64 -8.05
N ASP A 55 -2.93 3.61 -8.80
CA ASP A 55 -4.21 4.29 -8.53
C ASP A 55 -5.38 3.30 -8.57
N ILE A 56 -5.38 2.37 -9.53
CA ILE A 56 -6.37 1.29 -9.60
C ILE A 56 -6.25 0.34 -8.40
N LEU A 57 -5.03 -0.05 -8.01
CA LEU A 57 -4.79 -0.88 -6.82
C LEU A 57 -5.34 -0.23 -5.54
N MET A 58 -5.14 1.06 -5.38
CA MET A 58 -5.59 1.80 -4.20
C MET A 58 -7.12 1.95 -4.16
N ARG A 59 -7.78 2.07 -5.31
CA ARG A 59 -9.23 2.27 -5.40
C ARG A 59 -10.04 0.96 -5.47
N LYS A 60 -9.59 -0.01 -6.29
CA LYS A 60 -10.32 -1.25 -6.60
C LYS A 60 -9.71 -2.49 -5.94
N GLY A 61 -8.51 -2.38 -5.37
CA GLY A 61 -7.78 -3.51 -4.80
C GLY A 61 -7.02 -4.32 -5.84
N ASN A 62 -6.67 -5.56 -5.50
CA ASN A 62 -5.85 -6.42 -6.37
C ASN A 62 -6.61 -6.84 -7.64
N PRO A 63 -5.94 -6.81 -8.82
CA PRO A 63 -6.53 -7.33 -10.05
C PRO A 63 -6.79 -8.84 -9.95
N PRO A 64 -7.84 -9.34 -10.62
CA PRO A 64 -8.30 -10.73 -10.51
C PRO A 64 -7.45 -11.70 -11.34
N PHE A 65 -6.18 -11.86 -11.01
CA PHE A 65 -5.25 -12.82 -11.64
C PHE A 65 -5.34 -14.23 -11.05
N GLU A 66 -6.28 -14.50 -10.14
CA GLU A 66 -6.44 -15.82 -9.54
C GLU A 66 -6.70 -16.90 -10.59
N GLY A 67 -5.92 -17.97 -10.52
CA GLY A 67 -6.00 -19.08 -11.48
C GLY A 67 -5.32 -18.80 -12.82
N LEU A 68 -4.57 -17.71 -12.94
CA LEU A 68 -3.75 -17.43 -14.12
C LEU A 68 -2.49 -18.31 -14.12
N TYR A 69 -2.31 -19.05 -15.20
CA TYR A 69 -1.10 -19.82 -15.48
C TYR A 69 -0.49 -19.35 -16.81
N ASP A 70 0.80 -19.58 -16.99
CA ASP A 70 1.44 -19.36 -18.27
C ASP A 70 0.94 -20.40 -19.29
N VAL A 71 0.40 -19.91 -20.39
CA VAL A 71 -0.21 -20.74 -21.45
C VAL A 71 0.60 -20.73 -22.75
N LYS A 72 1.81 -20.18 -22.74
CA LYS A 72 2.66 -20.01 -23.92
C LYS A 72 2.92 -21.34 -24.66
N GLU A 73 3.18 -22.41 -23.92
CA GLU A 73 3.42 -23.75 -24.51
C GLU A 73 2.12 -24.30 -25.14
N ALA A 74 0.97 -24.16 -24.48
CA ALA A 74 -0.32 -24.60 -24.99
C ALA A 74 -0.71 -23.82 -26.27
N ILE A 75 -0.51 -22.51 -26.28
CA ILE A 75 -0.71 -21.66 -27.47
C ILE A 75 0.18 -22.12 -28.62
N THR A 76 1.49 -22.31 -28.38
CA THR A 76 2.44 -22.75 -29.41
C THR A 76 2.06 -24.11 -29.99
N ARG A 77 1.56 -25.05 -29.15
CA ARG A 77 1.09 -26.36 -29.60
C ARG A 77 -0.20 -26.24 -30.42
N ALA A 78 -1.14 -25.42 -29.98
CA ALA A 78 -2.38 -25.18 -30.70
C ALA A 78 -2.14 -24.54 -32.06
N GLU A 79 -1.22 -23.56 -32.19
CA GLU A 79 -0.84 -22.95 -33.48
C GLU A 79 -0.34 -23.98 -34.52
N LYS A 80 0.35 -24.99 -34.07
CA LYS A 80 0.83 -26.09 -34.92
C LYS A 80 -0.27 -27.11 -35.25
N GLY A 81 -1.53 -26.86 -34.87
CA GLY A 81 -2.65 -27.78 -35.08
C GLY A 81 -2.62 -29.02 -34.18
N GLY A 82 -1.80 -29.03 -33.12
CA GLY A 82 -1.69 -30.14 -32.18
C GLY A 82 -2.89 -30.19 -31.21
N VAL A 83 -3.30 -31.44 -30.87
CA VAL A 83 -4.33 -31.65 -29.83
C VAL A 83 -3.73 -31.30 -28.47
N LEU A 84 -4.43 -30.46 -27.71
CA LEU A 84 -4.05 -30.02 -26.37
C LEU A 84 -4.41 -31.08 -25.33
N SER A 85 -3.62 -31.16 -24.26
CA SER A 85 -3.94 -31.94 -23.06
C SER A 85 -5.09 -31.34 -22.28
N ILE A 86 -5.68 -32.09 -21.35
CA ILE A 86 -6.69 -31.63 -20.40
C ILE A 86 -6.16 -30.39 -19.66
N GLU A 87 -4.96 -30.50 -19.11
CA GLU A 87 -4.26 -29.40 -18.40
C GLU A 87 -4.09 -28.16 -19.29
N GLY A 88 -3.63 -28.32 -20.53
CA GLY A 88 -3.42 -27.22 -21.48
C GLY A 88 -4.74 -26.48 -21.81
N LEU A 89 -5.81 -27.23 -22.03
CA LEU A 89 -7.16 -26.65 -22.25
C LEU A 89 -7.70 -25.95 -21.00
N LEU A 90 -7.53 -26.57 -19.82
CA LEU A 90 -7.96 -25.97 -18.55
C LEU A 90 -7.25 -24.63 -18.30
N ARG A 91 -5.93 -24.58 -18.50
CA ARG A 91 -5.15 -23.35 -18.36
C ARG A 91 -5.60 -22.25 -19.34
N ILE A 92 -5.89 -22.62 -20.59
CA ILE A 92 -6.47 -21.66 -21.57
C ILE A 92 -7.87 -21.20 -21.10
N GLY A 93 -8.72 -22.10 -20.62
CA GLY A 93 -10.04 -21.75 -20.06
C GLY A 93 -9.94 -20.78 -18.91
N ASN A 94 -9.02 -21.03 -17.97
CA ASN A 94 -8.74 -20.15 -16.85
C ASN A 94 -8.24 -18.77 -17.31
N MET A 95 -7.33 -18.73 -18.29
CA MET A 95 -6.83 -17.48 -18.87
C MET A 95 -7.98 -16.68 -19.52
N LEU A 96 -8.90 -17.33 -20.25
CA LEU A 96 -10.07 -16.67 -20.81
C LEU A 96 -11.03 -16.13 -19.73
N SER A 97 -11.18 -16.86 -18.64
CA SER A 97 -11.94 -16.36 -17.47
C SER A 97 -11.27 -15.14 -16.84
N VAL A 98 -9.94 -15.15 -16.68
CA VAL A 98 -9.15 -14.01 -16.21
C VAL A 98 -9.28 -12.84 -17.19
N THR A 99 -9.22 -13.06 -18.51
CA THR A 99 -9.45 -12.04 -19.54
C THR A 99 -10.75 -11.29 -19.29
N ARG A 100 -11.85 -12.02 -19.11
CA ARG A 100 -13.18 -11.44 -18.84
C ARG A 100 -13.21 -10.65 -17.56
N LYS A 101 -12.70 -11.24 -16.47
CA LYS A 101 -12.65 -10.59 -15.14
C LYS A 101 -11.80 -9.33 -15.16
N LEU A 102 -10.66 -9.34 -15.86
CA LEU A 102 -9.79 -8.16 -16.00
C LEU A 102 -10.46 -7.07 -16.84
N SER A 103 -11.12 -7.43 -17.93
CA SER A 103 -11.87 -6.46 -18.73
C SER A 103 -12.97 -5.76 -17.89
N ASP A 104 -13.68 -6.51 -17.04
CA ASP A 104 -14.68 -5.95 -16.13
C ASP A 104 -14.03 -5.12 -14.99
N PHE A 105 -12.90 -5.55 -14.45
CA PHE A 105 -12.17 -4.88 -13.37
C PHE A 105 -11.58 -3.54 -13.82
N LEU A 106 -11.00 -3.48 -15.00
CA LEU A 106 -10.41 -2.27 -15.59
C LEU A 106 -11.47 -1.31 -16.16
N ALA A 107 -12.74 -1.75 -16.28
CA ALA A 107 -13.81 -0.89 -16.78
C ALA A 107 -13.97 0.36 -15.91
N ARG A 108 -14.02 1.53 -16.58
CA ARG A 108 -14.20 2.84 -15.96
C ARG A 108 -15.64 3.04 -15.48
N LYS A 109 -15.82 3.66 -14.31
CA LYS A 109 -17.10 4.23 -13.88
C LYS A 109 -17.10 5.73 -14.16
N GLU A 110 -18.27 6.33 -14.39
CA GLU A 110 -18.43 7.72 -14.83
C GLU A 110 -17.74 8.78 -13.93
N GLU A 111 -17.47 8.46 -12.66
CA GLU A 111 -16.85 9.37 -11.68
C GLU A 111 -15.32 9.12 -11.50
N GLU A 112 -14.72 8.20 -12.24
CA GLU A 112 -13.30 7.83 -12.07
C GLU A 112 -12.39 8.69 -12.97
N GLU A 113 -11.16 8.95 -12.53
CA GLU A 113 -10.10 9.56 -13.35
C GLU A 113 -9.82 8.69 -14.59
N GLU A 114 -9.36 9.33 -15.66
CA GLU A 114 -9.04 8.67 -16.91
C GLU A 114 -7.68 7.97 -16.80
N HIS A 115 -7.68 6.64 -16.89
CA HIS A 115 -6.49 5.79 -16.97
C HIS A 115 -6.24 5.38 -18.42
N ARG A 116 -5.73 6.33 -19.21
CA ARG A 116 -5.66 6.22 -20.68
C ARG A 116 -4.92 4.98 -21.17
N ILE A 117 -3.81 4.63 -20.53
CA ILE A 117 -2.94 3.53 -20.99
C ILE A 117 -3.60 2.19 -20.66
N LEU A 118 -4.00 1.98 -19.40
CA LEU A 118 -4.62 0.73 -18.98
C LEU A 118 -6.03 0.54 -19.58
N GLU A 119 -6.75 1.62 -19.87
CA GLU A 119 -8.03 1.55 -20.59
C GLU A 119 -7.81 1.14 -22.07
N GLY A 120 -6.78 1.65 -22.72
CA GLY A 120 -6.38 1.20 -24.05
C GLY A 120 -6.03 -0.29 -24.08
N MET A 121 -5.29 -0.78 -23.07
CA MET A 121 -5.02 -2.21 -22.93
C MET A 121 -6.28 -3.03 -22.69
N ARG A 122 -7.23 -2.54 -21.88
CA ARG A 122 -8.53 -3.17 -21.64
C ARG A 122 -9.34 -3.30 -22.95
N GLU A 123 -9.34 -2.29 -23.81
CA GLU A 123 -10.04 -2.33 -25.10
C GLU A 123 -9.47 -3.38 -26.04
N GLY A 124 -8.18 -3.70 -25.91
CA GLY A 124 -7.51 -4.79 -26.60
C GLY A 124 -7.94 -6.19 -26.14
N LEU A 125 -8.55 -6.33 -24.94
CA LEU A 125 -9.00 -7.61 -24.39
C LEU A 125 -10.31 -8.07 -25.05
N ILE A 126 -10.28 -9.16 -25.81
CA ILE A 126 -11.44 -9.72 -26.48
C ILE A 126 -12.00 -10.91 -25.71
N VAL A 127 -13.21 -10.78 -25.19
CA VAL A 127 -13.85 -11.81 -24.34
C VAL A 127 -14.44 -12.93 -25.20
N LEU A 128 -13.89 -14.13 -25.10
CA LEU A 128 -14.31 -15.34 -25.83
C LEU A 128 -15.21 -16.24 -24.97
N ARG A 129 -16.40 -15.75 -24.57
CA ARG A 129 -17.33 -16.51 -23.69
C ARG A 129 -17.70 -17.89 -24.24
N GLY A 130 -17.81 -18.06 -25.54
CA GLY A 130 -18.14 -19.34 -26.17
C GLY A 130 -17.05 -20.39 -25.92
N VAL A 131 -15.78 -20.02 -26.09
CA VAL A 131 -14.62 -20.90 -25.86
C VAL A 131 -14.44 -21.19 -24.36
N GLU A 132 -14.51 -20.14 -23.53
CA GLU A 132 -14.46 -20.27 -22.05
C GLU A 132 -15.51 -21.27 -21.54
N SER A 133 -16.77 -21.09 -21.95
CA SER A 133 -17.86 -21.96 -21.53
C SER A 133 -17.76 -23.38 -22.06
N ALA A 134 -17.27 -23.60 -23.30
CA ALA A 134 -17.07 -24.92 -23.83
C ALA A 134 -16.02 -25.71 -23.04
N ILE A 135 -14.90 -25.07 -22.72
CA ILE A 135 -13.82 -25.68 -21.94
C ILE A 135 -14.29 -25.95 -20.50
N SER A 136 -14.88 -24.95 -19.83
CA SER A 136 -15.27 -25.08 -18.43
C SER A 136 -16.40 -26.11 -18.16
N LYS A 137 -17.26 -26.34 -19.16
CA LYS A 137 -18.28 -27.39 -19.10
C LYS A 137 -17.71 -28.79 -19.29
N ALA A 138 -16.65 -28.92 -20.09
CA ALA A 138 -16.08 -30.20 -20.45
C ALA A 138 -14.98 -30.65 -19.48
N ILE A 139 -14.23 -29.73 -18.87
CA ILE A 139 -13.06 -30.03 -18.02
C ILE A 139 -13.33 -29.57 -16.59
N VAL A 140 -13.18 -30.49 -15.62
CA VAL A 140 -13.41 -30.25 -14.19
C VAL A 140 -12.09 -29.95 -13.47
N SER A 141 -11.05 -30.71 -13.77
CA SER A 141 -9.72 -30.58 -13.17
C SER A 141 -8.62 -30.95 -14.18
N GLU A 142 -7.35 -30.86 -13.76
CA GLU A 142 -6.19 -31.18 -14.61
C GLU A 142 -6.20 -32.62 -15.16
N ASP A 143 -6.91 -33.55 -14.50
CA ASP A 143 -6.95 -34.96 -14.85
C ASP A 143 -8.36 -35.47 -15.20
N GLU A 144 -9.40 -34.60 -15.07
CA GLU A 144 -10.78 -35.06 -15.13
C GLU A 144 -11.63 -34.28 -16.15
N ILE A 145 -12.25 -35.04 -17.05
CA ILE A 145 -13.29 -34.56 -17.96
C ILE A 145 -14.68 -34.84 -17.35
N ALA A 146 -15.55 -33.84 -17.40
CA ALA A 146 -16.93 -33.94 -16.89
C ALA A 146 -17.70 -35.08 -17.57
N ASP A 147 -18.51 -35.81 -16.84
CA ASP A 147 -19.42 -36.80 -17.41
C ASP A 147 -20.38 -36.16 -18.43
N SER A 148 -20.76 -34.91 -18.19
CA SER A 148 -21.62 -34.10 -19.05
C SER A 148 -20.92 -33.49 -20.27
N ALA A 149 -19.63 -33.75 -20.48
CA ALA A 149 -18.88 -33.20 -21.63
C ALA A 149 -19.45 -33.69 -22.99
N SER A 150 -20.00 -34.92 -23.02
CA SER A 150 -20.83 -35.39 -24.14
C SER A 150 -21.86 -36.43 -23.63
N ASP A 151 -23.02 -36.51 -24.32
CA ASP A 151 -24.03 -37.55 -24.01
C ASP A 151 -23.46 -38.96 -24.17
N LYS A 152 -22.55 -39.14 -25.12
CA LYS A 152 -21.89 -40.41 -25.34
C LYS A 152 -20.93 -40.79 -24.23
N LEU A 153 -20.12 -39.86 -23.70
CA LEU A 153 -19.24 -40.10 -22.55
C LEU A 153 -20.05 -40.47 -21.32
N TYR A 154 -21.13 -39.72 -21.06
CA TYR A 154 -22.06 -40.01 -19.95
C TYR A 154 -22.60 -41.41 -20.02
N SER A 155 -23.08 -41.84 -21.20
CA SER A 155 -23.63 -43.20 -21.43
C SER A 155 -22.56 -44.28 -21.22
N ILE A 156 -21.34 -44.09 -21.74
CA ILE A 156 -20.22 -45.03 -21.56
C ILE A 156 -19.84 -45.18 -20.10
N ARG A 157 -19.66 -44.07 -19.36
CA ARG A 157 -19.30 -44.08 -17.94
C ARG A 157 -20.39 -44.68 -17.06
N ARG A 158 -21.67 -44.44 -17.35
CA ARG A 158 -22.79 -45.09 -16.73
C ARG A 158 -22.72 -46.62 -16.94
N SER A 159 -22.54 -47.07 -18.18
CA SER A 159 -22.41 -48.50 -18.50
C SER A 159 -21.20 -49.15 -17.83
N LEU A 160 -20.03 -48.44 -17.79
CA LEU A 160 -18.84 -48.88 -17.06
C LEU A 160 -19.14 -49.08 -15.58
N LYS A 161 -19.86 -48.15 -14.92
CA LYS A 161 -20.23 -48.23 -13.51
C LYS A 161 -21.14 -49.42 -13.26
N GLU A 162 -22.15 -49.63 -14.12
CA GLU A 162 -23.06 -50.79 -14.03
C GLU A 162 -22.31 -52.12 -14.22
N LYS A 163 -21.44 -52.23 -15.22
CA LYS A 163 -20.63 -53.45 -15.47
C LYS A 163 -19.60 -53.68 -14.37
N ASN A 164 -18.96 -52.66 -13.83
CA ASN A 164 -18.02 -52.77 -12.71
C ASN A 164 -18.74 -53.24 -11.40
N SER A 165 -19.97 -52.83 -11.18
CA SER A 165 -20.76 -53.35 -10.07
C SER A 165 -21.10 -54.85 -10.29
N SER A 166 -21.59 -55.19 -11.48
CA SER A 166 -21.95 -56.56 -11.83
C SER A 166 -20.78 -57.55 -11.72
N ILE A 167 -19.57 -57.16 -12.23
CA ILE A 167 -18.39 -58.03 -12.15
C ILE A 167 -17.89 -58.17 -10.71
N ARG A 168 -17.99 -57.15 -9.86
CA ARG A 168 -17.63 -57.23 -8.44
C ARG A 168 -18.51 -58.22 -7.71
N ASP A 169 -19.83 -58.19 -7.93
CA ASP A 169 -20.75 -59.11 -7.32
C ASP A 169 -20.45 -60.54 -7.77
N LYS A 170 -20.20 -60.76 -9.07
CA LYS A 170 -19.92 -62.07 -9.65
C LYS A 170 -18.57 -62.63 -9.18
N VAL A 171 -17.49 -61.81 -9.15
CA VAL A 171 -16.19 -62.24 -8.66
C VAL A 171 -16.20 -62.57 -7.19
N ASN A 172 -16.93 -61.81 -6.37
CA ASN A 172 -17.08 -62.08 -4.96
C ASN A 172 -17.84 -63.43 -4.72
N SER A 173 -18.84 -63.73 -5.56
CA SER A 173 -19.50 -65.05 -5.53
C SER A 173 -18.54 -66.17 -5.89
N ILE A 174 -17.69 -66.01 -6.94
CA ILE A 174 -16.69 -66.97 -7.36
C ILE A 174 -15.61 -67.16 -6.28
N VAL A 175 -15.15 -66.09 -5.64
CA VAL A 175 -14.20 -66.17 -4.51
C VAL A 175 -14.75 -66.98 -3.37
N ARG A 176 -15.98 -66.76 -3.00
CA ARG A 176 -16.67 -67.53 -1.90
C ARG A 176 -16.80 -69.02 -2.25
N SER A 177 -17.22 -69.35 -3.47
CA SER A 177 -17.41 -70.74 -3.90
C SER A 177 -16.11 -71.51 -4.08
N ASN A 178 -14.97 -70.80 -4.32
CA ASN A 178 -13.66 -71.42 -4.56
C ASN A 178 -12.64 -71.16 -3.45
N ALA A 179 -13.08 -70.71 -2.27
CA ALA A 179 -12.20 -70.23 -1.20
C ALA A 179 -11.08 -71.24 -0.82
N GLN A 180 -11.32 -72.50 -0.87
CA GLN A 180 -10.33 -73.57 -0.56
C GLN A 180 -9.16 -73.65 -1.57
N TYR A 181 -9.36 -73.22 -2.82
CA TYR A 181 -8.37 -73.22 -3.87
C TYR A 181 -7.57 -71.94 -3.99
N LEU A 182 -8.03 -70.87 -3.29
CA LEU A 182 -7.39 -69.57 -3.39
C LEU A 182 -6.27 -69.41 -2.38
N GLN A 183 -5.27 -68.65 -2.73
CA GLN A 183 -4.20 -68.17 -1.83
C GLN A 183 -4.74 -67.20 -0.81
N ASP A 184 -5.56 -66.25 -1.30
CA ASP A 184 -6.27 -65.24 -0.49
C ASP A 184 -7.75 -65.18 -0.91
N SER A 185 -8.65 -64.99 0.02
CA SER A 185 -10.10 -64.87 -0.25
C SER A 185 -10.49 -63.50 -0.78
N LEU A 186 -9.63 -62.92 -1.67
CA LEU A 186 -9.80 -61.63 -2.28
C LEU A 186 -9.58 -61.76 -3.79
N TYR A 187 -10.16 -60.88 -4.57
CA TYR A 187 -9.81 -60.70 -5.98
C TYR A 187 -8.80 -59.55 -6.16
N THR A 188 -8.11 -59.50 -7.27
CA THR A 188 -7.24 -58.46 -7.66
C THR A 188 -7.46 -58.04 -9.12
N VAL A 189 -6.89 -56.91 -9.54
CA VAL A 189 -6.88 -56.50 -10.96
C VAL A 189 -5.47 -56.67 -11.53
N ARG A 190 -5.38 -57.34 -12.67
CA ARG A 190 -4.13 -57.52 -13.43
C ARG A 190 -4.40 -57.22 -14.90
N GLY A 191 -3.61 -56.28 -15.48
CA GLY A 191 -3.79 -55.86 -16.87
C GLY A 191 -5.23 -55.39 -17.17
N ASP A 192 -5.83 -54.61 -16.27
CA ASP A 192 -7.21 -54.10 -16.33
C ASP A 192 -8.30 -55.22 -16.30
N ARG A 193 -7.98 -56.41 -15.76
CA ARG A 193 -8.90 -57.54 -15.65
C ARG A 193 -9.06 -57.98 -14.20
N TYR A 194 -10.26 -58.29 -13.80
CA TYR A 194 -10.55 -58.88 -12.51
C TYR A 194 -10.12 -60.37 -12.53
N VAL A 195 -9.18 -60.73 -11.66
CA VAL A 195 -8.61 -62.04 -11.52
C VAL A 195 -8.64 -62.49 -10.06
N ILE A 196 -8.57 -63.84 -9.85
CA ILE A 196 -8.49 -64.41 -8.51
C ILE A 196 -7.16 -65.12 -8.30
N PRO A 197 -6.53 -65.00 -7.09
CA PRO A 197 -5.25 -65.65 -6.79
C PRO A 197 -5.44 -67.12 -6.43
N VAL A 198 -5.17 -68.03 -7.35
CA VAL A 198 -5.32 -69.46 -7.18
C VAL A 198 -3.95 -70.08 -6.85
N LYS A 199 -3.91 -70.99 -5.87
CA LYS A 199 -2.69 -71.76 -5.61
C LYS A 199 -2.35 -72.62 -6.83
N ALA A 200 -1.10 -72.67 -7.24
CA ALA A 200 -0.63 -73.29 -8.49
C ALA A 200 -1.07 -74.77 -8.59
N GLU A 201 -1.12 -75.50 -7.47
CA GLU A 201 -1.55 -76.90 -7.37
C GLU A 201 -3.03 -77.13 -7.71
N TYR A 202 -3.89 -76.09 -7.56
CA TYR A 202 -5.33 -76.16 -7.84
C TYR A 202 -5.73 -75.50 -9.17
N LYS A 203 -4.74 -75.24 -10.09
CA LYS A 203 -5.02 -74.64 -11.41
C LYS A 203 -6.17 -75.36 -12.15
N SER A 204 -6.20 -76.72 -12.12
CA SER A 204 -7.20 -77.51 -12.82
C SER A 204 -8.62 -77.43 -12.24
N GLN A 205 -8.75 -76.97 -10.98
CA GLN A 205 -10.03 -76.85 -10.29
C GLN A 205 -10.74 -75.50 -10.57
N VAL A 206 -10.01 -74.52 -11.07
CA VAL A 206 -10.57 -73.20 -11.39
C VAL A 206 -10.39 -72.96 -12.91
N PRO A 207 -11.42 -73.23 -13.71
CA PRO A 207 -11.34 -73.05 -15.17
C PRO A 207 -11.25 -71.55 -15.50
N GLY A 208 -10.20 -71.16 -16.25
CA GLY A 208 -9.98 -69.76 -16.60
C GLY A 208 -8.63 -69.52 -17.31
N LEU A 209 -8.40 -68.26 -17.63
CA LEU A 209 -7.16 -67.80 -18.28
C LEU A 209 -6.16 -67.31 -17.22
N VAL A 210 -4.92 -67.81 -17.29
CA VAL A 210 -3.83 -67.30 -16.43
C VAL A 210 -3.28 -66.03 -17.04
N HIS A 211 -3.35 -64.91 -16.30
CA HIS A 211 -2.83 -63.62 -16.74
C HIS A 211 -1.47 -63.28 -16.14
N ASP A 212 -1.19 -63.79 -14.93
CA ASP A 212 0.04 -63.49 -14.22
C ASP A 212 0.35 -64.58 -13.20
N GLN A 213 1.57 -64.63 -12.69
CA GLN A 213 1.96 -65.50 -11.57
C GLN A 213 2.81 -64.77 -10.56
N SER A 214 2.77 -65.20 -9.30
CA SER A 214 3.65 -64.65 -8.26
C SER A 214 5.13 -64.91 -8.58
N SER A 215 6.03 -64.09 -8.01
CA SER A 215 7.49 -64.25 -8.20
C SER A 215 8.04 -65.62 -7.82
N THR A 216 7.38 -66.32 -6.91
CA THR A 216 7.68 -67.69 -6.44
C THR A 216 6.99 -68.76 -7.29
N GLY A 217 6.12 -68.40 -8.22
CA GLY A 217 5.31 -69.36 -8.99
C GLY A 217 4.21 -70.06 -8.21
N ALA A 218 4.08 -69.81 -6.89
CA ALA A 218 3.13 -70.56 -6.03
C ALA A 218 1.68 -70.08 -6.19
N THR A 219 1.44 -68.87 -6.75
CA THR A 219 0.11 -68.32 -6.97
C THR A 219 -0.08 -67.94 -8.43
N LEU A 220 -1.14 -68.37 -9.03
CA LEU A 220 -1.58 -68.02 -10.38
C LEU A 220 -2.73 -67.03 -10.31
N PHE A 221 -2.63 -65.92 -11.03
CA PHE A 221 -3.72 -64.97 -11.16
C PHE A 221 -4.60 -65.36 -12.34
N ILE A 222 -5.71 -66.04 -12.02
CA ILE A 222 -6.61 -66.63 -13.02
C ILE A 222 -7.83 -65.74 -13.21
N GLU A 223 -8.16 -65.43 -14.46
CA GLU A 223 -9.44 -64.89 -14.87
C GLU A 223 -10.42 -66.08 -15.06
N PRO A 224 -11.39 -66.29 -14.17
CA PRO A 224 -12.40 -67.35 -14.32
C PRO A 224 -13.15 -67.18 -15.64
N THR A 225 -13.43 -68.27 -16.34
CA THR A 225 -14.21 -68.30 -17.60
C THR A 225 -15.52 -67.51 -17.50
N ALA A 226 -16.17 -67.57 -16.34
CA ALA A 226 -17.41 -66.84 -16.07
C ALA A 226 -17.28 -65.32 -16.03
N LEU A 227 -16.02 -64.78 -15.91
CA LEU A 227 -15.74 -63.32 -15.90
C LEU A 227 -15.20 -62.80 -17.24
N VAL A 228 -14.75 -63.67 -18.14
CA VAL A 228 -14.09 -63.30 -19.41
C VAL A 228 -14.95 -62.32 -20.22
N ASN A 229 -16.23 -62.60 -20.41
CA ASN A 229 -17.12 -61.72 -21.18
C ASN A 229 -17.29 -60.34 -20.50
N LEU A 230 -17.49 -60.30 -19.16
CA LEU A 230 -17.62 -59.03 -18.43
C LEU A 230 -16.33 -58.22 -18.46
N ASN A 231 -15.18 -58.86 -18.27
CA ASN A 231 -13.88 -58.19 -18.40
C ASN A 231 -13.66 -57.64 -19.82
N ASN A 232 -14.09 -58.38 -20.86
CA ASN A 232 -14.00 -57.94 -22.25
C ASN A 232 -14.92 -56.70 -22.49
N GLU A 233 -16.17 -56.77 -21.99
CA GLU A 233 -17.10 -55.64 -22.12
C GLU A 233 -16.60 -54.41 -21.37
N ILE A 234 -16.03 -54.55 -20.17
CA ILE A 234 -15.40 -53.45 -19.44
C ILE A 234 -14.23 -52.86 -20.23
N LYS A 235 -13.36 -53.72 -20.77
CA LYS A 235 -12.20 -53.30 -21.59
C LYS A 235 -12.63 -52.56 -22.85
N GLU A 236 -13.66 -53.06 -23.51
CA GLU A 236 -14.24 -52.39 -24.69
C GLU A 236 -14.83 -51.00 -24.33
N LEU A 237 -15.53 -50.89 -23.20
CA LEU A 237 -16.06 -49.63 -22.72
C LEU A 237 -14.96 -48.65 -22.32
N MET A 238 -13.87 -49.12 -21.69
CA MET A 238 -12.70 -48.29 -21.35
C MET A 238 -12.02 -47.75 -22.63
N LEU A 239 -11.89 -48.59 -23.68
CA LEU A 239 -11.38 -48.12 -24.95
C LEU A 239 -12.29 -47.10 -25.64
N LYS A 240 -13.62 -47.31 -25.56
CA LYS A 240 -14.61 -46.36 -26.06
C LYS A 240 -14.58 -45.05 -25.28
N GLU A 241 -14.41 -45.10 -23.96
CA GLU A 241 -14.24 -43.91 -23.09
C GLU A 241 -13.01 -43.13 -23.53
N ARG A 242 -11.87 -43.79 -23.68
CA ARG A 242 -10.62 -43.14 -24.10
C ARG A 242 -10.75 -42.50 -25.47
N ALA A 243 -11.31 -43.18 -26.45
CA ALA A 243 -11.54 -42.65 -27.79
C ALA A 243 -12.50 -41.46 -27.78
N GLU A 244 -13.53 -41.47 -26.92
CA GLU A 244 -14.46 -40.34 -26.76
C GLU A 244 -13.79 -39.14 -26.08
N ILE A 245 -12.95 -39.36 -25.08
CA ILE A 245 -12.14 -38.30 -24.44
C ILE A 245 -11.20 -37.68 -25.50
N GLU A 246 -10.48 -38.49 -26.28
CA GLU A 246 -9.59 -37.98 -27.34
C GLU A 246 -10.38 -37.15 -28.38
N ARG A 247 -11.62 -37.57 -28.74
CA ARG A 247 -12.51 -36.79 -29.61
C ARG A 247 -12.90 -35.43 -29.01
N ILE A 248 -13.29 -35.42 -27.76
CA ILE A 248 -13.68 -34.18 -27.02
C ILE A 248 -12.48 -33.22 -26.98
N LEU A 249 -11.28 -33.73 -26.63
CA LEU A 249 -10.07 -32.92 -26.60
C LEU A 249 -9.72 -32.35 -27.97
N ALA A 250 -9.89 -33.14 -29.04
CA ALA A 250 -9.66 -32.68 -30.40
C ALA A 250 -10.66 -31.58 -30.82
N GLU A 251 -11.95 -31.71 -30.47
CA GLU A 251 -12.95 -30.67 -30.75
C GLU A 251 -12.66 -29.38 -30.02
N LEU A 252 -12.34 -29.44 -28.71
CA LEU A 252 -11.98 -28.26 -27.93
C LEU A 252 -10.69 -27.61 -28.45
N SER A 253 -9.69 -28.44 -28.85
CA SER A 253 -8.44 -27.94 -29.46
C SER A 253 -8.72 -27.23 -30.78
N ALA A 254 -9.60 -27.77 -31.63
CA ALA A 254 -10.00 -27.12 -32.88
C ALA A 254 -10.71 -25.80 -32.63
N LEU A 255 -11.53 -25.70 -31.57
CA LEU A 255 -12.19 -24.45 -31.15
C LEU A 255 -11.17 -23.40 -30.69
N VAL A 256 -10.16 -23.82 -29.92
CA VAL A 256 -9.01 -22.98 -29.51
C VAL A 256 -8.22 -22.52 -30.74
N TYR A 257 -7.87 -23.43 -31.65
CA TYR A 257 -7.14 -23.10 -32.88
C TYR A 257 -7.85 -22.06 -33.72
N LYS A 258 -9.18 -22.16 -33.86
CA LYS A 258 -9.98 -21.19 -34.61
C LYS A 258 -9.89 -19.76 -34.07
N ASN A 259 -9.60 -19.63 -32.77
CA ASN A 259 -9.51 -18.33 -32.07
C ASN A 259 -8.08 -18.02 -31.60
N ILE A 260 -7.07 -18.71 -32.16
CA ILE A 260 -5.70 -18.68 -31.61
C ILE A 260 -5.08 -17.28 -31.62
N ASP A 261 -5.32 -16.48 -32.65
CA ASP A 261 -4.77 -15.13 -32.76
C ASP A 261 -5.31 -14.22 -31.64
N VAL A 262 -6.62 -14.30 -31.37
CA VAL A 262 -7.25 -13.57 -30.28
C VAL A 262 -6.73 -14.03 -28.92
N ILE A 263 -6.56 -15.34 -28.73
CA ILE A 263 -6.02 -15.93 -27.50
C ILE A 263 -4.59 -15.45 -27.26
N LYS A 264 -3.76 -15.34 -28.30
CA LYS A 264 -2.39 -14.79 -28.23
C LYS A 264 -2.39 -13.33 -27.83
N VAL A 265 -3.21 -12.50 -28.47
CA VAL A 265 -3.31 -11.08 -28.14
C VAL A 265 -3.74 -10.90 -26.69
N ASN A 266 -4.79 -11.60 -26.26
CA ASN A 266 -5.24 -11.58 -24.88
C ASN A 266 -4.14 -11.99 -23.90
N PHE A 267 -3.40 -13.08 -24.20
CA PHE A 267 -2.31 -13.55 -23.35
C PHE A 267 -1.20 -12.52 -23.23
N ASN A 268 -0.79 -11.90 -24.34
CA ASN A 268 0.24 -10.86 -24.33
C ASN A 268 -0.17 -9.66 -23.47
N ILE A 269 -1.41 -9.17 -23.64
CA ILE A 269 -1.94 -8.06 -22.83
C ILE A 269 -2.02 -8.44 -21.34
N ILE A 270 -2.43 -9.67 -21.02
CA ILE A 270 -2.48 -10.14 -19.62
C ILE A 270 -1.09 -10.21 -19.00
N VAL A 271 -0.09 -10.69 -19.75
CA VAL A 271 1.31 -10.75 -19.30
C VAL A 271 1.85 -9.34 -19.04
N GLU A 272 1.54 -8.39 -19.92
CA GLU A 272 1.94 -7.00 -19.77
C GLU A 272 1.24 -6.34 -18.58
N LEU A 273 -0.06 -6.58 -18.39
CA LEU A 273 -0.78 -6.13 -17.21
C LEU A 273 -0.21 -6.74 -15.92
N ASP A 274 0.13 -8.04 -15.90
CA ASP A 274 0.78 -8.71 -14.77
C ASP A 274 2.13 -8.05 -14.43
N PHE A 275 2.93 -7.72 -15.46
CA PHE A 275 4.18 -6.99 -15.30
C PHE A 275 3.97 -5.58 -14.74
N ILE A 276 3.03 -4.79 -15.28
CA ILE A 276 2.73 -3.43 -14.83
C ILE A 276 2.21 -3.46 -13.38
N PHE A 277 1.27 -4.34 -13.06
CA PHE A 277 0.75 -4.47 -11.70
C PHE A 277 1.80 -5.01 -10.71
N ALA A 278 2.78 -5.80 -11.16
CA ALA A 278 3.90 -6.21 -10.32
C ALA A 278 4.77 -5.00 -9.93
N LYS A 279 5.08 -4.10 -10.88
CA LYS A 279 5.77 -2.82 -10.61
C LYS A 279 4.98 -1.94 -9.63
N ALA A 280 3.68 -1.80 -9.85
CA ALA A 280 2.80 -0.99 -9.02
C ALA A 280 2.67 -1.54 -7.58
N LYS A 281 2.53 -2.86 -7.40
CA LYS A 281 2.49 -3.50 -6.07
C LYS A 281 3.79 -3.30 -5.30
N TYR A 282 4.93 -3.49 -5.96
CA TYR A 282 6.23 -3.19 -5.36
C TYR A 282 6.33 -1.72 -4.96
N GLY A 283 5.92 -0.79 -5.84
CA GLY A 283 5.86 0.64 -5.55
C GLY A 283 4.97 0.96 -4.34
N SER A 284 3.80 0.33 -4.24
CA SER A 284 2.90 0.46 -3.09
C SER A 284 3.55 0.01 -1.78
N ASP A 285 4.18 -1.17 -1.79
CA ASP A 285 4.85 -1.70 -0.60
C ASP A 285 6.05 -0.86 -0.19
N LEU A 286 6.76 -0.29 -1.16
CA LEU A 286 7.87 0.62 -0.91
C LEU A 286 7.41 1.99 -0.38
N GLY A 287 6.14 2.36 -0.59
CA GLY A 287 5.62 3.72 -0.39
C GLY A 287 6.27 4.67 -1.39
N GLY A 288 6.38 4.20 -2.63
CA GLY A 288 7.00 4.92 -3.74
C GLY A 288 6.06 5.91 -4.39
N THR A 289 6.65 6.95 -4.98
CA THR A 289 5.97 7.99 -5.74
C THR A 289 6.48 8.03 -7.17
N MET A 290 5.69 8.59 -8.07
CA MET A 290 6.13 8.85 -9.44
C MET A 290 7.05 10.08 -9.46
N PRO A 291 8.31 9.97 -9.95
CA PRO A 291 9.19 11.11 -10.07
C PRO A 291 8.86 12.00 -11.27
N ILE A 292 9.23 13.27 -11.17
CA ILE A 292 9.26 14.19 -12.32
C ILE A 292 10.53 13.90 -13.13
N VAL A 293 10.37 13.56 -14.41
CA VAL A 293 11.51 13.25 -15.29
C VAL A 293 11.93 14.49 -16.10
N ASN A 294 13.17 14.95 -15.94
CA ASN A 294 13.78 16.06 -16.67
C ASN A 294 14.97 15.60 -17.54
N GLU A 295 15.43 16.48 -18.45
CA GLU A 295 16.60 16.27 -19.32
C GLU A 295 17.75 17.25 -19.00
N GLU A 296 17.61 18.03 -17.93
CA GLU A 296 18.53 19.11 -17.58
C GLU A 296 19.69 18.64 -16.70
N GLY A 297 19.73 17.36 -16.34
CA GLY A 297 20.71 16.81 -15.41
C GLY A 297 20.42 17.20 -13.96
N VAL A 298 19.15 17.48 -13.61
CA VAL A 298 18.75 17.87 -12.27
C VAL A 298 18.20 16.67 -11.52
N ILE A 299 18.84 16.32 -10.42
CA ILE A 299 18.39 15.36 -9.41
C ILE A 299 17.90 16.18 -8.23
N ASP A 300 16.66 15.93 -7.76
CA ASP A 300 16.09 16.61 -6.58
C ASP A 300 15.18 15.62 -5.85
N LEU A 301 15.74 14.91 -4.91
CA LEU A 301 15.08 13.83 -4.18
C LEU A 301 14.78 14.27 -2.76
N MET A 302 13.51 14.41 -2.42
CA MET A 302 13.05 14.77 -1.09
C MET A 302 12.68 13.51 -0.30
N ASP A 303 13.13 13.42 0.97
CA ASP A 303 12.91 12.26 1.83
C ASP A 303 13.28 10.91 1.16
N ALA A 304 14.35 10.89 0.39
CA ALA A 304 14.81 9.71 -0.33
C ALA A 304 15.24 8.60 0.63
N ARG A 305 14.77 7.40 0.40
CA ARG A 305 15.03 6.21 1.23
C ARG A 305 15.69 5.12 0.40
N HIS A 306 16.65 4.40 0.99
CA HIS A 306 17.27 3.28 0.29
C HIS A 306 16.27 2.11 0.14
N PRO A 307 15.92 1.66 -1.08
CA PRO A 307 14.83 0.71 -1.31
C PRO A 307 15.10 -0.70 -0.75
N LEU A 308 16.35 -1.07 -0.49
CA LEU A 308 16.74 -2.37 0.04
C LEU A 308 16.90 -2.39 1.57
N ILE A 309 16.71 -1.25 2.25
CA ILE A 309 16.74 -1.16 3.72
C ILE A 309 15.30 -1.16 4.22
N SER A 310 15.04 -1.95 5.28
CA SER A 310 13.69 -2.05 5.86
C SER A 310 13.18 -0.70 6.38
N LYS A 311 11.87 -0.46 6.25
CA LYS A 311 11.22 0.82 6.58
C LYS A 311 11.44 1.29 8.03
N ASP A 312 11.61 0.37 8.96
CA ASP A 312 11.87 0.62 10.37
C ASP A 312 13.31 1.05 10.67
N LYS A 313 14.24 0.86 9.73
CA LYS A 313 15.67 1.16 9.90
C LYS A 313 16.20 2.22 8.95
N VAL A 314 15.49 2.45 7.84
CA VAL A 314 15.93 3.40 6.83
C VAL A 314 15.72 4.82 7.34
N VAL A 315 16.76 5.65 7.17
CA VAL A 315 16.68 7.11 7.41
C VAL A 315 16.56 7.79 6.05
N SER A 316 15.60 8.69 5.93
CA SER A 316 15.42 9.50 4.73
C SER A 316 16.43 10.65 4.68
N SER A 317 16.80 11.04 3.47
CA SER A 317 17.68 12.19 3.22
C SER A 317 17.23 12.97 2.01
N ASP A 318 17.39 14.29 2.05
CA ASP A 318 17.21 15.15 0.89
C ASP A 318 18.49 15.17 0.09
N ILE A 319 18.41 14.88 -1.22
CA ILE A 319 19.57 14.77 -2.11
C ILE A 319 19.28 15.58 -3.35
N TYR A 320 20.09 16.62 -3.59
CA TYR A 320 19.95 17.45 -4.79
C TYR A 320 21.27 17.71 -5.48
N LEU A 321 21.23 17.77 -6.80
CA LEU A 321 22.38 17.96 -7.70
C LEU A 321 21.90 18.53 -9.04
N GLY A 322 22.68 19.37 -9.69
CA GLY A 322 22.45 19.77 -11.07
C GLY A 322 21.82 21.15 -11.26
N ARG A 323 21.29 21.80 -10.19
CA ARG A 323 20.77 23.17 -10.25
C ARG A 323 21.88 24.22 -9.95
N GLU A 324 22.36 24.18 -8.70
CA GLU A 324 23.35 25.15 -8.20
C GLU A 324 24.79 24.65 -8.40
N PHE A 325 24.98 23.35 -8.40
CA PHE A 325 26.27 22.70 -8.56
C PHE A 325 26.14 21.41 -9.37
N SER A 326 27.17 21.04 -10.09
CA SER A 326 27.24 19.82 -10.91
C SER A 326 27.96 18.66 -10.23
N THR A 327 28.71 18.98 -9.15
CA THR A 327 29.52 18.00 -8.41
C THR A 327 29.23 18.08 -6.92
N LEU A 328 28.92 16.95 -6.30
CA LEU A 328 28.69 16.82 -4.86
C LEU A 328 29.78 15.94 -4.24
N LEU A 329 30.55 16.49 -3.30
CA LEU A 329 31.60 15.78 -2.57
C LEU A 329 31.12 15.44 -1.16
N ILE A 330 30.88 14.15 -0.92
CA ILE A 330 30.39 13.65 0.38
C ILE A 330 31.56 13.26 1.25
N THR A 331 31.69 13.90 2.41
CA THR A 331 32.76 13.72 3.35
C THR A 331 32.26 13.18 4.71
N GLY A 332 33.16 12.70 5.55
CA GLY A 332 32.81 12.16 6.87
C GLY A 332 33.39 10.76 7.12
N PRO A 333 33.10 10.14 8.26
CA PRO A 333 33.63 8.79 8.60
C PRO A 333 33.04 7.71 7.68
N ASN A 334 33.80 6.62 7.43
CA ASN A 334 33.36 5.52 6.58
C ASN A 334 32.09 4.83 7.10
N THR A 335 31.95 4.77 8.40
CA THR A 335 30.76 4.21 9.09
C THR A 335 29.52 5.11 8.97
N GLY A 336 29.65 6.34 8.44
CA GLY A 336 28.59 7.34 8.40
C GLY A 336 27.49 7.09 7.36
N GLY A 337 27.71 6.22 6.37
CA GLY A 337 26.72 5.94 5.32
C GLY A 337 26.98 6.65 3.97
N LYS A 338 28.19 7.17 3.72
CA LYS A 338 28.58 7.79 2.45
C LYS A 338 28.28 6.93 1.23
N THR A 339 28.75 5.68 1.24
CA THR A 339 28.51 4.68 0.19
C THR A 339 27.02 4.37 0.03
N VAL A 340 26.28 4.35 1.15
CA VAL A 340 24.81 4.14 1.12
C VAL A 340 24.12 5.30 0.40
N THR A 341 24.51 6.55 0.64
CA THR A 341 23.97 7.72 -0.06
C THR A 341 24.22 7.67 -1.57
N LEU A 342 25.46 7.34 -1.99
CA LEU A 342 25.79 7.15 -3.40
C LEU A 342 24.91 6.06 -4.04
N LYS A 343 24.82 4.88 -3.38
CA LYS A 343 24.00 3.78 -3.87
C LYS A 343 22.52 4.14 -3.89
N THR A 344 22.03 4.86 -2.90
CA THR A 344 20.62 5.30 -2.85
C THR A 344 20.30 6.17 -4.07
N THR A 345 21.12 7.19 -4.34
CA THR A 345 20.88 8.09 -5.46
C THR A 345 20.94 7.35 -6.79
N GLY A 346 22.01 6.58 -7.02
CA GLY A 346 22.16 5.84 -8.27
C GLY A 346 21.07 4.78 -8.47
N LEU A 347 20.64 4.11 -7.41
CA LEU A 347 19.60 3.09 -7.49
C LEU A 347 18.21 3.70 -7.74
N ILE A 348 17.89 4.84 -7.11
CA ILE A 348 16.64 5.58 -7.35
C ILE A 348 16.59 6.08 -8.81
N GLU A 349 17.68 6.60 -9.34
CA GLU A 349 17.77 6.99 -10.75
C GLU A 349 17.50 5.78 -11.67
N LEU A 350 18.16 4.64 -11.44
CA LEU A 350 17.93 3.42 -12.21
C LEU A 350 16.49 2.93 -12.12
N MET A 351 15.86 2.99 -10.93
CA MET A 351 14.46 2.63 -10.73
C MET A 351 13.53 3.50 -11.57
N GLY A 352 13.65 4.82 -11.44
CA GLY A 352 12.81 5.76 -12.18
C GLY A 352 13.00 5.64 -13.69
N LEU A 353 14.24 5.53 -14.17
CA LEU A 353 14.55 5.33 -15.59
C LEU A 353 14.06 3.98 -16.13
N SER A 354 13.74 3.02 -15.25
CA SER A 354 13.16 1.72 -15.61
C SER A 354 11.64 1.66 -15.43
N GLY A 355 10.95 2.80 -15.23
CA GLY A 355 9.50 2.86 -15.06
C GLY A 355 9.00 2.34 -13.71
N LEU A 356 9.86 2.31 -12.68
CA LEU A 356 9.50 1.97 -11.31
C LEU A 356 9.26 3.23 -10.49
N LEU A 357 8.30 3.20 -9.58
CA LEU A 357 8.10 4.26 -8.59
C LEU A 357 9.29 4.30 -7.62
N ILE A 358 9.65 5.51 -7.18
CA ILE A 358 10.84 5.74 -6.36
C ILE A 358 10.46 5.97 -4.88
N PRO A 359 11.28 5.50 -3.93
CA PRO A 359 11.05 5.70 -2.50
C PRO A 359 11.46 7.11 -2.03
N ALA A 360 10.78 8.12 -2.53
CA ALA A 360 10.98 9.53 -2.21
C ALA A 360 9.62 10.24 -2.10
N SER A 361 9.62 11.48 -1.59
CA SER A 361 8.39 12.27 -1.49
C SER A 361 7.89 12.73 -2.86
N GLU A 362 6.59 13.09 -2.93
CA GLU A 362 5.99 13.71 -4.11
C GLU A 362 6.78 14.97 -4.53
N ASN A 363 6.80 15.25 -5.83
CA ASN A 363 7.59 16.31 -6.47
C ASN A 363 9.11 16.07 -6.51
N SER A 364 9.60 14.92 -6.08
CA SER A 364 10.99 14.53 -6.35
C SER A 364 11.23 14.40 -7.85
N SER A 365 12.40 14.84 -8.32
CA SER A 365 12.78 14.77 -9.73
C SER A 365 14.02 13.93 -9.96
N ILE A 366 13.98 13.16 -11.03
CA ILE A 366 15.12 12.43 -11.60
C ILE A 366 15.49 13.01 -12.95
N SER A 367 16.71 12.74 -13.41
CA SER A 367 17.11 13.17 -14.73
C SER A 367 17.32 12.00 -15.68
N PHE A 368 16.99 12.22 -16.95
CA PHE A 368 17.32 11.26 -17.99
C PHE A 368 18.81 11.32 -18.30
N PHE A 369 19.57 10.34 -17.84
CA PHE A 369 20.96 10.13 -18.17
C PHE A 369 21.10 9.03 -19.22
N GLU A 370 21.86 9.29 -20.30
CA GLU A 370 22.16 8.26 -21.31
C GLU A 370 23.04 7.16 -20.71
N GLU A 371 23.96 7.53 -19.81
CA GLU A 371 24.84 6.62 -19.11
C GLU A 371 24.98 7.00 -17.64
N ILE A 372 24.85 6.01 -16.77
CA ILE A 372 25.23 6.11 -15.37
C ILE A 372 26.49 5.27 -15.18
N PHE A 373 27.52 5.85 -14.57
CA PHE A 373 28.76 5.19 -14.23
C PHE A 373 28.92 5.08 -12.73
N ALA A 374 29.45 3.95 -12.26
CA ALA A 374 29.71 3.75 -10.85
C ALA A 374 31.07 3.06 -10.64
N ASP A 375 31.88 3.66 -9.77
CA ASP A 375 33.07 3.04 -9.21
C ASP A 375 32.86 2.97 -7.69
N ILE A 376 32.16 1.94 -7.24
CA ILE A 376 31.70 1.72 -5.84
C ILE A 376 32.02 0.28 -5.45
N GLY A 377 32.57 0.09 -4.28
CA GLY A 377 32.73 -1.22 -3.65
C GLY A 377 34.17 -1.66 -3.47
N ASP A 378 34.41 -2.39 -2.39
CA ASP A 378 35.63 -3.11 -2.10
C ASP A 378 35.70 -4.37 -2.97
N GLU A 379 36.64 -4.44 -3.90
CA GLU A 379 37.03 -5.70 -4.53
C GLU A 379 37.85 -6.54 -3.52
N GLN A 380 37.25 -6.92 -2.38
CA GLN A 380 37.82 -7.88 -1.43
C GLN A 380 37.69 -9.32 -1.90
N SER A 381 37.60 -9.56 -3.19
CA SER A 381 37.73 -10.93 -3.72
C SER A 381 39.20 -11.31 -3.73
N ILE A 382 39.55 -12.27 -2.90
CA ILE A 382 40.88 -12.89 -2.76
C ILE A 382 41.47 -13.40 -4.09
N GLU A 383 40.69 -13.44 -5.16
CA GLU A 383 41.07 -14.01 -6.44
C GLU A 383 41.71 -13.02 -7.43
N GLN A 384 41.71 -11.70 -7.18
CA GLN A 384 42.35 -10.72 -8.05
C GLN A 384 43.48 -9.97 -7.32
N SER A 385 44.68 -10.40 -7.57
CA SER A 385 45.96 -9.91 -6.99
C SER A 385 46.44 -8.53 -7.51
N LEU A 386 45.59 -7.75 -8.20
CA LEU A 386 45.84 -6.36 -8.53
C LEU A 386 45.53 -5.49 -7.32
N SER A 387 46.38 -4.53 -6.98
CA SER A 387 46.11 -3.61 -5.87
C SER A 387 44.76 -2.91 -6.10
N THR A 388 43.98 -2.69 -5.02
CA THR A 388 42.69 -2.00 -5.04
C THR A 388 42.75 -0.69 -5.84
N PHE A 389 43.83 0.05 -5.75
CA PHE A 389 44.07 1.27 -6.52
C PHE A 389 44.08 1.04 -8.02
N SER A 390 44.77 -0.01 -8.50
CA SER A 390 44.88 -0.29 -9.94
C SER A 390 43.52 -0.70 -10.56
N SER A 391 42.69 -1.42 -9.84
CA SER A 391 41.35 -1.80 -10.32
C SER A 391 40.41 -0.61 -10.42
N HIS A 392 40.39 0.28 -9.39
CA HIS A 392 39.65 1.54 -9.43
C HIS A 392 40.13 2.42 -10.61
N MET A 393 41.45 2.59 -10.75
CA MET A 393 42.02 3.42 -11.82
C MET A 393 41.67 2.88 -13.22
N THR A 394 41.72 1.59 -13.42
CA THR A 394 41.29 0.95 -14.69
C THR A 394 39.82 1.25 -15.01
N ASN A 395 38.95 1.22 -14.02
CA ASN A 395 37.54 1.54 -14.22
C ASN A 395 37.33 3.05 -14.48
N ILE A 396 38.00 3.90 -13.71
CA ILE A 396 37.97 5.35 -13.89
C ILE A 396 38.43 5.75 -15.31
N VAL A 397 39.52 5.16 -15.84
CA VAL A 397 39.95 5.38 -17.22
C VAL A 397 38.81 5.07 -18.21
N LYS A 398 38.15 3.94 -18.09
CA LYS A 398 37.02 3.59 -18.96
C LYS A 398 35.84 4.55 -18.83
N ILE A 399 35.57 5.05 -17.63
CA ILE A 399 34.54 6.07 -17.37
C ILE A 399 34.95 7.37 -18.09
N MET A 400 36.19 7.80 -17.92
CA MET A 400 36.71 9.04 -18.56
C MET A 400 36.71 8.97 -20.08
N GLU A 401 36.85 7.78 -20.69
CA GLU A 401 36.75 7.62 -22.14
C GLU A 401 35.33 7.84 -22.68
N LYS A 402 34.31 7.47 -21.93
CA LYS A 402 32.90 7.41 -22.36
C LYS A 402 32.02 8.54 -21.85
N ALA A 403 32.35 9.11 -20.68
CA ALA A 403 31.53 10.09 -20.01
C ALA A 403 31.36 11.38 -20.79
N ASN A 404 30.15 11.90 -20.86
CA ASN A 404 29.75 13.13 -21.57
C ASN A 404 28.78 13.95 -20.69
N ASN A 405 28.25 15.06 -21.25
CA ASN A 405 27.34 15.97 -20.55
C ASN A 405 25.97 15.34 -20.14
N LYS A 406 25.63 14.15 -20.63
CA LYS A 406 24.44 13.38 -20.26
C LYS A 406 24.78 12.18 -19.38
N SER A 407 25.92 12.23 -18.73
CA SER A 407 26.39 11.15 -17.86
C SER A 407 26.29 11.53 -16.40
N PHE A 408 25.85 10.56 -15.58
CA PHE A 408 25.91 10.63 -14.13
C PHE A 408 27.00 9.70 -13.61
N VAL A 409 27.93 10.22 -12.80
CA VAL A 409 29.13 9.52 -12.36
C VAL A 409 29.17 9.45 -10.85
N LEU A 410 29.34 8.24 -10.32
CA LEU A 410 29.37 7.91 -8.90
C LEU A 410 30.75 7.33 -8.54
N PHE A 411 31.49 8.02 -7.65
CA PHE A 411 32.78 7.55 -7.16
C PHE A 411 32.74 7.33 -5.66
N ASP A 412 33.13 6.16 -5.21
CA ASP A 412 33.33 5.88 -3.79
C ASP A 412 34.82 5.90 -3.46
N GLU A 413 35.20 6.65 -2.42
CA GLU A 413 36.57 6.81 -1.94
C GLU A 413 37.59 7.19 -3.05
N LEU A 414 37.23 8.16 -3.89
CA LEU A 414 38.06 8.57 -5.03
C LEU A 414 39.47 8.94 -4.62
N GLY A 415 40.45 8.30 -5.25
CA GLY A 415 41.87 8.48 -4.99
C GLY A 415 42.47 7.66 -3.85
N ALA A 416 41.64 6.82 -3.20
CA ALA A 416 42.12 5.94 -2.11
C ALA A 416 43.06 4.84 -2.61
N GLY A 417 43.90 4.33 -1.73
CA GLY A 417 44.79 3.18 -2.00
C GLY A 417 46.20 3.54 -2.52
N THR A 418 46.56 4.84 -2.53
CA THR A 418 47.92 5.33 -2.85
C THR A 418 48.37 6.37 -1.79
N ASP A 419 49.49 7.04 -2.04
CA ASP A 419 49.92 8.16 -1.21
C ASP A 419 48.80 9.23 -1.12
N PRO A 420 48.44 9.71 0.08
CA PRO A 420 47.35 10.65 0.25
C PRO A 420 47.43 11.91 -0.59
N THR A 421 48.63 12.46 -0.74
CA THR A 421 48.87 13.70 -1.52
C THR A 421 48.68 13.44 -3.01
N GLU A 422 49.25 12.36 -3.53
CA GLU A 422 49.09 11.96 -4.94
C GLU A 422 47.62 11.54 -5.20
N GLY A 423 47.01 10.83 -4.32
CA GLY A 423 45.60 10.40 -4.42
C GLY A 423 44.64 11.60 -4.48
N ALA A 424 44.84 12.59 -3.62
CA ALA A 424 44.04 13.80 -3.61
C ALA A 424 44.24 14.63 -4.90
N ALA A 425 45.50 14.78 -5.39
CA ALA A 425 45.78 15.48 -6.63
C ALA A 425 45.15 14.80 -7.86
N LEU A 426 45.22 13.48 -7.94
CA LEU A 426 44.58 12.70 -9.01
C LEU A 426 43.07 12.84 -8.95
N ALA A 427 42.46 12.73 -7.76
CA ALA A 427 41.03 12.88 -7.55
C ALA A 427 40.52 14.24 -8.04
N ILE A 428 41.18 15.34 -7.67
CA ILE A 428 40.85 16.69 -8.13
C ILE A 428 40.94 16.77 -9.65
N SER A 429 42.01 16.24 -10.26
CA SER A 429 42.20 16.27 -11.72
C SER A 429 41.13 15.47 -12.48
N ILE A 430 40.69 14.32 -11.95
CA ILE A 430 39.62 13.49 -12.51
C ILE A 430 38.31 14.26 -12.44
N LEU A 431 37.98 14.84 -11.29
CA LEU A 431 36.74 15.60 -11.08
C LEU A 431 36.67 16.80 -12.02
N GLU A 432 37.78 17.60 -12.15
CA GLU A 432 37.84 18.74 -13.05
C GLU A 432 37.64 18.32 -14.51
N ASN A 433 38.24 17.23 -14.95
CA ASN A 433 38.10 16.77 -16.32
C ASN A 433 36.66 16.35 -16.64
N LEU A 434 36.01 15.62 -15.75
CA LEU A 434 34.61 15.21 -15.92
C LEU A 434 33.65 16.40 -15.80
N ARG A 435 33.94 17.33 -14.89
CA ARG A 435 33.18 18.59 -14.74
C ARG A 435 33.26 19.46 -16.00
N ALA A 436 34.44 19.59 -16.58
CA ALA A 436 34.63 20.30 -17.84
C ALA A 436 33.85 19.69 -19.02
N ARG A 437 33.54 18.40 -18.97
CA ARG A 437 32.65 17.73 -19.94
C ARG A 437 31.17 17.89 -19.65
N GLY A 438 30.79 18.53 -18.55
CA GLY A 438 29.41 18.76 -18.16
C GLY A 438 28.74 17.57 -17.44
N CYS A 439 29.48 16.54 -16.96
CA CYS A 439 28.96 15.43 -16.22
C CYS A 439 28.34 15.90 -14.90
N ARG A 440 27.35 15.12 -14.41
CA ARG A 440 26.87 15.17 -13.01
C ARG A 440 27.68 14.18 -12.20
N ILE A 441 28.23 14.63 -11.07
CA ILE A 441 29.20 13.84 -10.30
C ILE A 441 28.79 13.81 -8.83
N MET A 442 28.72 12.61 -8.24
CA MET A 442 28.72 12.43 -6.79
C MET A 442 29.95 11.59 -6.40
N SER A 443 30.73 12.09 -5.46
CA SER A 443 31.92 11.38 -5.02
C SER A 443 32.04 11.40 -3.51
N THR A 444 32.50 10.30 -2.91
CA THR A 444 32.89 10.28 -1.51
C THR A 444 34.40 10.39 -1.37
N THR A 445 34.82 10.99 -0.29
CA THR A 445 36.24 11.11 0.05
C THR A 445 36.45 11.26 1.55
N HIS A 446 37.66 10.95 1.98
CA HIS A 446 38.14 11.23 3.33
C HIS A 446 39.31 12.24 3.33
N TYR A 447 39.71 12.75 2.15
CA TYR A 447 40.84 13.72 2.02
C TYR A 447 40.40 15.16 2.34
N SER A 448 41.17 15.82 3.19
CA SER A 448 40.93 17.22 3.58
C SER A 448 41.13 18.18 2.43
N GLU A 449 42.02 17.85 1.48
CA GLU A 449 42.31 18.62 0.28
C GLU A 449 41.09 18.77 -0.64
N LEU A 450 40.29 17.67 -0.74
CA LEU A 450 39.06 17.72 -1.54
C LEU A 450 37.96 18.55 -0.85
N LYS A 451 37.89 18.57 0.49
CA LYS A 451 37.02 19.49 1.22
C LYS A 451 37.35 20.94 0.89
N GLY A 452 38.67 21.27 0.93
CA GLY A 452 39.18 22.60 0.58
C GLY A 452 38.96 22.95 -0.90
N TYR A 453 39.10 21.98 -1.78
CA TYR A 453 38.80 22.15 -3.22
C TYR A 453 37.32 22.52 -3.43
N ALA A 454 36.38 21.83 -2.85
CA ALA A 454 34.97 22.14 -3.00
C ALA A 454 34.57 23.51 -2.42
N LEU A 455 35.20 23.97 -1.35
CA LEU A 455 34.97 25.31 -0.79
C LEU A 455 35.47 26.46 -1.69
N LYS A 456 36.39 26.17 -2.60
CA LYS A 456 37.06 27.19 -3.46
C LYS A 456 36.58 27.16 -4.89
N THR A 457 35.89 26.10 -5.32
CA THR A 457 35.57 25.86 -6.72
C THR A 457 34.07 26.04 -6.96
N GLU A 458 33.71 26.91 -7.89
CA GLU A 458 32.33 27.12 -8.30
C GLU A 458 31.74 25.83 -8.89
N ASN A 459 30.43 25.58 -8.69
CA ASN A 459 29.68 24.39 -9.13
C ASN A 459 30.17 23.08 -8.52
N VAL A 460 30.93 23.12 -7.42
CA VAL A 460 31.29 21.97 -6.57
C VAL A 460 30.80 22.24 -5.17
N GLU A 461 30.04 21.33 -4.60
CA GLU A 461 29.48 21.48 -3.25
C GLU A 461 29.95 20.38 -2.32
N ASN A 462 30.18 20.73 -1.06
CA ASN A 462 30.45 19.78 -0.02
C ASN A 462 29.15 19.20 0.56
N ALA A 463 29.20 17.95 0.95
CA ALA A 463 28.19 17.37 1.80
C ALA A 463 28.85 16.53 2.89
N SER A 464 28.12 16.34 3.99
CA SER A 464 28.54 15.45 5.05
C SER A 464 27.42 14.52 5.47
N VAL A 465 27.76 13.32 5.92
CA VAL A 465 26.80 12.46 6.57
C VAL A 465 26.90 12.70 8.08
N GLU A 466 25.77 13.03 8.69
CA GLU A 466 25.69 13.34 10.10
C GLU A 466 26.06 12.11 10.94
N PHE A 467 26.89 12.31 11.96
CA PHE A 467 27.35 11.26 12.87
C PHE A 467 27.11 11.69 14.32
N ASN A 468 26.37 10.89 15.05
CA ASN A 468 26.13 11.15 16.46
C ASN A 468 27.33 10.67 17.29
N VAL A 469 28.13 11.64 17.77
CA VAL A 469 29.32 11.37 18.57
C VAL A 469 28.96 10.82 19.94
N GLU A 470 27.78 11.11 20.49
CA GLU A 470 27.37 10.61 21.81
C GLU A 470 27.02 9.11 21.77
N THR A 471 26.35 8.65 20.76
CA THR A 471 25.97 7.25 20.62
C THR A 471 26.97 6.42 19.82
N LEU A 472 27.97 7.03 19.20
CA LEU A 472 28.89 6.43 18.22
C LEU A 472 28.16 5.75 17.06
N ARG A 473 27.01 6.28 16.67
CA ARG A 473 26.20 5.74 15.58
C ARG A 473 25.99 6.78 14.48
N PRO A 474 25.99 6.36 13.22
CA PRO A 474 25.59 7.23 12.13
C PRO A 474 24.10 7.54 12.25
N THR A 475 23.71 8.78 11.95
CA THR A 475 22.30 9.15 11.79
C THR A 475 21.84 8.88 10.35
N TYR A 476 22.78 8.66 9.42
CA TYR A 476 22.56 8.48 7.97
C TYR A 476 21.95 9.70 7.25
N ARG A 477 21.83 10.84 7.92
CA ARG A 477 21.30 12.07 7.34
C ARG A 477 22.38 12.79 6.55
N LEU A 478 22.08 13.17 5.31
CA LEU A 478 22.97 13.97 4.45
C LEU A 478 22.75 15.45 4.72
N LEU A 479 23.84 16.19 4.93
CA LEU A 479 23.86 17.63 5.09
C LEU A 479 24.64 18.22 3.91
N ILE A 480 23.96 18.85 2.96
CA ILE A 480 24.58 19.49 1.79
C ILE A 480 24.96 20.93 2.15
N GLY A 481 26.07 21.43 1.59
CA GLY A 481 26.61 22.75 1.89
C GLY A 481 27.63 22.78 3.03
N VAL A 482 27.87 21.63 3.71
CA VAL A 482 28.78 21.56 4.85
C VAL A 482 29.72 20.38 4.73
N PRO A 483 31.04 20.58 4.76
CA PRO A 483 32.00 19.47 4.81
C PRO A 483 31.94 18.74 6.16
N GLY A 484 32.15 17.43 6.13
CA GLY A 484 32.18 16.60 7.33
C GLY A 484 33.44 16.78 8.17
N LYS A 485 33.26 16.85 9.49
CA LYS A 485 34.38 16.84 10.46
C LYS A 485 34.96 15.44 10.56
N SER A 486 36.28 15.38 10.78
CA SER A 486 36.97 14.16 11.16
C SER A 486 36.78 13.89 12.66
N ASN A 487 36.00 12.87 13.02
CA ASN A 487 35.69 12.54 14.42
C ASN A 487 36.62 11.48 15.02
N ALA A 488 37.80 11.23 14.40
CA ALA A 488 38.68 10.15 14.81
C ALA A 488 39.11 10.23 16.30
N PHE A 489 39.46 11.40 16.80
CA PHE A 489 39.85 11.59 18.17
C PHE A 489 38.70 11.37 19.17
N GLU A 490 37.54 11.87 18.89
CA GLU A 490 36.34 11.70 19.72
C GLU A 490 35.92 10.22 19.76
N ILE A 491 35.93 9.56 18.63
CA ILE A 491 35.63 8.14 18.49
C ILE A 491 36.66 7.32 19.28
N SER A 492 37.97 7.61 19.12
CA SER A 492 39.04 6.91 19.84
C SER A 492 38.95 7.08 21.35
N ARG A 493 38.64 8.30 21.82
CA ARG A 493 38.43 8.59 23.25
C ARG A 493 37.30 7.72 23.83
N ARG A 494 36.17 7.67 23.14
CA ARG A 494 35.01 6.85 23.58
C ARG A 494 35.24 5.35 23.50
N LEU A 495 36.08 4.91 22.58
CA LEU A 495 36.54 3.51 22.53
C LEU A 495 37.56 3.14 23.61
N GLY A 496 37.99 4.11 24.42
CA GLY A 496 38.84 3.87 25.56
C GLY A 496 40.33 4.22 25.37
N LEU A 497 40.68 4.92 24.25
CA LEU A 497 42.03 5.43 24.10
C LEU A 497 42.29 6.55 25.14
N LYS A 498 43.39 6.47 25.84
CA LYS A 498 43.76 7.42 26.92
C LYS A 498 43.97 8.82 26.36
N ASP A 499 43.53 9.85 27.11
CA ASP A 499 43.64 11.25 26.69
C ASP A 499 45.09 11.71 26.44
N ASN A 500 46.07 11.18 27.18
CA ASN A 500 47.48 11.51 26.93
C ASN A 500 47.94 11.10 25.53
N VAL A 501 47.48 9.96 25.00
CA VAL A 501 47.82 9.51 23.63
C VAL A 501 47.14 10.41 22.59
N ILE A 502 45.89 10.82 22.85
CA ILE A 502 45.15 11.72 21.95
C ILE A 502 45.81 13.11 21.92
N GLU A 503 46.21 13.63 23.07
CA GLU A 503 46.88 14.93 23.14
C GLU A 503 48.27 14.91 22.48
N GLU A 504 49.02 13.78 22.58
CA GLU A 504 50.24 13.62 21.80
C GLU A 504 49.99 13.56 20.30
N ALA A 505 48.97 12.82 19.88
CA ALA A 505 48.60 12.74 18.46
C ALA A 505 48.19 14.10 17.90
N LYS A 506 47.48 14.94 18.64
CA LYS A 506 47.11 16.31 18.22
C LYS A 506 48.33 17.19 18.03
N LYS A 507 49.44 17.03 18.78
CA LYS A 507 50.66 17.81 18.60
C LYS A 507 51.37 17.52 17.28
N VAL A 508 51.13 16.36 16.68
CA VAL A 508 51.71 15.95 15.39
C VAL A 508 50.98 16.59 14.20
N ILE A 509 49.71 17.00 14.39
CA ILE A 509 48.91 17.63 13.35
C ILE A 509 49.28 19.13 13.28
N SER A 510 49.33 19.66 12.07
CA SER A 510 49.60 21.11 11.86
C SER A 510 48.49 21.97 12.50
N THR A 511 48.85 23.12 13.03
CA THR A 511 47.93 24.07 13.65
C THR A 511 46.89 24.56 12.66
N GLU A 512 47.25 24.71 11.38
CA GLU A 512 46.34 25.11 10.29
C GLU A 512 45.26 24.06 10.04
N SER A 513 45.59 22.77 10.05
CA SER A 513 44.65 21.69 9.90
C SER A 513 43.65 21.60 11.05
N LEU A 514 44.10 21.86 12.29
CA LEU A 514 43.23 21.88 13.48
C LEU A 514 42.26 23.08 13.39
N GLN A 515 42.72 24.27 13.07
CA GLN A 515 41.88 25.47 12.89
C GLN A 515 40.83 25.28 11.78
N PHE A 516 41.21 24.60 10.69
CA PHE A 516 40.30 24.30 9.59
C PHE A 516 39.17 23.32 10.04
N GLU A 517 39.50 22.25 10.80
CA GLU A 517 38.53 21.34 11.33
C GLU A 517 37.60 21.99 12.38
N ASP A 518 38.09 22.92 13.21
CA ASP A 518 37.28 23.68 14.17
C ASP A 518 36.28 24.61 13.44
N LEU A 519 36.70 25.25 12.35
CA LEU A 519 35.83 26.08 11.51
C LEU A 519 34.73 25.23 10.85
N ILE A 520 35.08 24.05 10.35
CA ILE A 520 34.11 23.09 9.80
C ILE A 520 33.07 22.71 10.86
N GLN A 521 33.51 22.45 12.10
CA GLN A 521 32.60 22.13 13.19
C GLN A 521 31.59 23.25 13.45
N ALA A 522 32.07 24.50 13.53
CA ALA A 522 31.18 25.65 13.76
C ALA A 522 30.18 25.86 12.62
N LEU A 523 30.59 25.62 11.38
CA LEU A 523 29.71 25.64 10.21
C LEU A 523 28.67 24.52 10.27
N GLN A 524 29.06 23.31 10.62
CA GLN A 524 28.17 22.15 10.70
C GLN A 524 27.08 22.36 11.77
N GLU A 525 27.45 22.84 12.96
CA GLU A 525 26.49 23.12 14.06
C GLU A 525 25.47 24.19 13.64
N LYS A 526 25.91 25.26 12.95
CA LYS A 526 25.02 26.31 12.44
C LYS A 526 24.09 25.79 11.35
N SER A 527 24.59 24.96 10.44
CA SER A 527 23.81 24.38 9.36
C SER A 527 22.73 23.42 9.89
N ILE A 528 23.08 22.52 10.80
CA ILE A 528 22.11 21.61 11.44
C ILE A 528 20.99 22.42 12.11
N LYS A 529 21.34 23.49 12.83
CA LYS A 529 20.33 24.35 13.45
C LYS A 529 19.43 25.03 12.41
N ALA A 530 20.02 25.62 11.38
CA ALA A 530 19.26 26.29 10.31
C ALA A 530 18.33 25.32 9.57
N GLU A 531 18.78 24.10 9.31
CA GLU A 531 17.97 23.08 8.65
C GLU A 531 16.81 22.58 9.52
N ASN A 532 17.06 22.38 10.83
CA ASN A 532 16.00 22.04 11.76
C ASN A 532 14.94 23.15 11.86
N ASP A 533 15.36 24.40 11.95
CA ASP A 533 14.47 25.58 11.97
C ASP A 533 13.68 25.69 10.66
N ALA A 534 14.31 25.43 9.50
CA ALA A 534 13.65 25.42 8.20
C ALA A 534 12.62 24.28 8.07
N ARG A 535 12.95 23.10 8.57
CA ARG A 535 12.03 21.93 8.58
C ARG A 535 10.81 22.19 9.45
N GLU A 536 11.01 22.74 10.63
CA GLU A 536 9.92 23.14 11.53
C GLU A 536 9.02 24.19 10.88
N ALA A 537 9.62 25.19 10.23
CA ALA A 537 8.90 26.21 9.49
C ALA A 537 8.09 25.62 8.32
N ALA A 538 8.65 24.64 7.59
CA ALA A 538 7.96 23.95 6.50
C ALA A 538 6.76 23.14 7.00
N ILE A 539 6.89 22.41 8.10
CA ILE A 539 5.78 21.66 8.73
C ILE A 539 4.67 22.64 9.14
N LEU A 540 5.02 23.71 9.83
CA LEU A 540 4.05 24.72 10.28
C LEU A 540 3.34 25.40 9.09
N ARG A 541 4.08 25.65 7.99
CA ARG A 541 3.49 26.22 6.77
C ARG A 541 2.51 25.26 6.11
N ASN A 542 2.85 23.97 6.00
CA ASN A 542 1.96 22.96 5.43
C ASN A 542 0.68 22.78 6.28
N ASP A 543 0.83 22.78 7.61
CA ASP A 543 -0.32 22.73 8.51
C ASP A 543 -1.20 23.97 8.40
N ALA A 544 -0.59 25.16 8.29
CA ALA A 544 -1.32 26.40 8.07
C ALA A 544 -2.09 26.37 6.73
N GLU A 545 -1.51 25.82 5.67
CA GLU A 545 -2.14 25.68 4.36
C GLU A 545 -3.30 24.68 4.39
N LYS A 546 -3.14 23.54 5.06
CA LYS A 546 -4.23 22.57 5.31
C LYS A 546 -5.38 23.20 6.11
N TYR A 547 -5.07 23.99 7.14
CA TYR A 547 -6.09 24.72 7.90
C TYR A 547 -6.81 25.77 7.03
N LYS A 548 -6.06 26.50 6.20
CA LYS A 548 -6.62 27.48 5.26
C LYS A 548 -7.60 26.84 4.27
N ASN A 549 -7.22 25.71 3.67
CA ASN A 549 -8.06 24.99 2.73
C ASN A 549 -9.32 24.42 3.40
N ARG A 550 -9.20 23.81 4.57
CA ARG A 550 -10.36 23.37 5.37
C ARG A 550 -11.29 24.52 5.75
N TYR A 551 -10.73 25.71 6.03
CA TYR A 551 -11.53 26.90 6.34
C TYR A 551 -12.28 27.40 5.10
N LYS A 552 -11.63 27.38 3.95
CA LYS A 552 -12.24 27.77 2.68
C LYS A 552 -13.41 26.84 2.31
N GLU A 553 -13.21 25.52 2.38
CA GLU A 553 -14.28 24.53 2.16
C GLU A 553 -15.47 24.71 3.11
N LYS A 554 -15.18 24.94 4.40
CA LYS A 554 -16.25 25.22 5.38
C LYS A 554 -17.00 26.50 5.08
N PHE A 555 -16.30 27.53 4.63
CA PHE A 555 -16.90 28.81 4.28
C PHE A 555 -17.80 28.68 3.06
N GLU A 556 -17.34 28.03 2.00
CA GLU A 556 -18.13 27.75 0.78
C GLU A 556 -19.38 26.90 1.10
N ARG A 557 -19.23 25.91 1.98
CA ARG A 557 -20.37 25.10 2.44
C ARG A 557 -21.40 25.93 3.25
N ILE A 558 -20.95 26.84 4.08
CA ILE A 558 -21.83 27.74 4.83
C ILE A 558 -22.56 28.69 3.87
N GLU A 559 -21.89 29.23 2.86
CA GLU A 559 -22.54 30.07 1.84
C GLU A 559 -23.60 29.30 1.05
N SER A 560 -23.29 28.09 0.60
CA SER A 560 -24.25 27.26 -0.13
C SER A 560 -25.48 26.90 0.72
N VAL A 561 -25.30 26.58 2.00
CA VAL A 561 -26.41 26.31 2.92
C VAL A 561 -27.25 27.56 3.15
N ARG A 562 -26.61 28.70 3.34
CA ARG A 562 -27.30 29.99 3.49
C ARG A 562 -28.16 30.31 2.27
N ASP A 563 -27.59 30.18 1.07
CA ASP A 563 -28.30 30.50 -0.18
C ASP A 563 -29.47 29.54 -0.42
N ASN A 564 -29.32 28.26 -0.10
CA ASN A 564 -30.42 27.29 -0.12
C ASN A 564 -31.53 27.64 0.85
N VAL A 565 -31.20 28.03 2.09
CA VAL A 565 -32.18 28.43 3.09
C VAL A 565 -32.94 29.69 2.65
N TYR A 566 -32.25 30.68 2.05
CA TYR A 566 -32.91 31.85 1.47
C TYR A 566 -33.83 31.52 0.28
N ALA A 567 -33.39 30.58 -0.60
CA ALA A 567 -34.20 30.13 -1.72
C ALA A 567 -35.49 29.42 -1.25
N ASP A 568 -35.36 28.54 -0.26
CA ASP A 568 -36.49 27.81 0.30
C ASP A 568 -37.47 28.75 1.04
N ALA A 569 -36.96 29.70 1.82
CA ALA A 569 -37.79 30.72 2.48
C ALA A 569 -38.54 31.60 1.46
N ARG A 570 -37.92 31.94 0.32
CA ARG A 570 -38.60 32.67 -0.78
C ARG A 570 -39.68 31.83 -1.44
N ARG A 571 -39.45 30.52 -1.64
CA ARG A 571 -40.48 29.61 -2.19
C ARG A 571 -41.66 29.49 -1.23
N GLU A 572 -41.39 29.28 0.07
CA GLU A 572 -42.46 29.19 1.10
C GLU A 572 -43.29 30.48 1.16
N ALA A 573 -42.63 31.63 1.16
CA ALA A 573 -43.29 32.92 1.15
C ALA A 573 -44.17 33.14 -0.10
N LYS A 574 -43.69 32.73 -1.28
CA LYS A 574 -44.44 32.82 -2.51
C LYS A 574 -45.67 31.90 -2.50
N GLN A 575 -45.55 30.68 -2.02
CA GLN A 575 -46.69 29.75 -1.87
C GLN A 575 -47.75 30.28 -0.94
N ILE A 576 -47.35 30.89 0.19
CA ILE A 576 -48.29 31.53 1.13
C ILE A 576 -49.03 32.70 0.48
N LEU A 577 -48.32 33.54 -0.30
CA LEU A 577 -48.95 34.66 -1.02
C LEU A 577 -49.90 34.20 -2.13
N ASP A 578 -49.52 33.18 -2.87
CA ASP A 578 -50.34 32.63 -3.95
C ASP A 578 -51.64 31.99 -3.40
N SER A 579 -51.54 31.20 -2.32
CA SER A 579 -52.72 30.63 -1.66
C SER A 579 -53.61 31.68 -0.99
N ALA A 580 -53.03 32.72 -0.40
CA ALA A 580 -53.83 33.83 0.16
C ALA A 580 -54.57 34.63 -0.95
N LYS A 581 -53.94 34.80 -2.12
CA LYS A 581 -54.57 35.44 -3.27
C LYS A 581 -55.70 34.62 -3.83
N GLU A 582 -55.56 33.31 -4.06
CA GLU A 582 -56.61 32.41 -4.49
C GLU A 582 -57.80 32.38 -3.54
N GLU A 583 -57.54 32.37 -2.23
CA GLU A 583 -58.59 32.45 -1.21
C GLU A 583 -59.32 33.77 -1.27
N ALA A 584 -58.60 34.91 -1.37
CA ALA A 584 -59.20 36.25 -1.50
C ALA A 584 -60.05 36.36 -2.77
N ASP A 585 -59.57 35.87 -3.91
CA ASP A 585 -60.32 35.88 -5.20
C ASP A 585 -61.60 35.04 -5.11
N THR A 586 -61.54 33.90 -4.39
CA THR A 586 -62.71 33.02 -4.16
C THR A 586 -63.77 33.75 -3.31
N ILE A 587 -63.33 34.42 -2.24
CA ILE A 587 -64.24 35.18 -1.37
C ILE A 587 -64.85 36.37 -2.10
N LEU A 588 -64.06 37.12 -2.88
CA LEU A 588 -64.56 38.23 -3.72
C LEU A 588 -65.57 37.76 -4.75
N LYS A 589 -65.39 36.59 -5.34
CA LYS A 589 -66.31 35.95 -6.25
C LYS A 589 -67.64 35.62 -5.57
N ASN A 590 -67.58 34.97 -4.42
CA ASN A 590 -68.75 34.63 -3.61
C ASN A 590 -69.51 35.88 -3.15
N MET A 591 -68.81 36.95 -2.78
CA MET A 591 -69.43 38.23 -2.43
C MET A 591 -70.15 38.88 -3.63
N ARG A 592 -69.58 38.90 -4.83
CA ARG A 592 -70.21 39.41 -6.06
C ARG A 592 -71.43 38.58 -6.46
N ASP A 593 -71.40 37.28 -6.31
CA ASP A 593 -72.51 36.39 -6.61
C ASP A 593 -73.67 36.61 -5.62
N LEU A 594 -73.39 36.86 -4.34
CA LEU A 594 -74.37 37.23 -3.31
C LEU A 594 -74.99 38.64 -3.55
N GLU A 595 -74.20 39.65 -4.00
CA GLU A 595 -74.71 40.97 -4.39
C GLU A 595 -75.66 40.91 -5.61
N ARG A 596 -75.40 40.00 -6.61
CA ARG A 596 -76.26 39.82 -7.76
C ARG A 596 -77.59 39.16 -7.45
N MET A 597 -77.72 38.42 -6.33
CA MET A 597 -78.94 37.74 -5.90
C MET A 597 -80.00 38.65 -5.22
N GLY A 598 -79.74 39.95 -5.07
CA GLY A 598 -80.68 40.91 -4.56
C GLY A 598 -80.75 40.98 -3.02
N ILE A 599 -81.24 42.16 -2.48
CA ILE A 599 -81.28 42.47 -1.02
C ILE A 599 -82.43 41.68 -0.35
N SER A 600 -82.16 40.41 -0.03
CA SER A 600 -82.98 39.65 0.90
C SER A 600 -82.26 39.54 2.28
N SER A 601 -83.04 39.41 3.35
CA SER A 601 -82.48 39.28 4.75
C SER A 601 -81.53 38.05 4.85
N ASP A 602 -81.70 37.06 3.98
CA ASP A 602 -80.89 35.84 3.96
C ASP A 602 -79.53 36.05 3.24
N ALA A 603 -79.52 36.95 2.21
CA ALA A 603 -78.27 37.33 1.52
C ALA A 603 -77.36 38.18 2.43
N ARG A 604 -77.92 39.08 3.25
CA ARG A 604 -77.18 39.83 4.28
C ARG A 604 -76.54 38.92 5.31
N ARG A 605 -77.25 37.91 5.79
CA ARG A 605 -76.76 36.96 6.77
C ARG A 605 -75.63 36.06 6.23
N LYS A 606 -75.71 35.67 4.94
CA LYS A 606 -74.61 34.95 4.28
C LYS A 606 -73.40 35.81 4.01
N LEU A 607 -73.58 37.08 3.68
CA LEU A 607 -72.47 38.06 3.53
C LEU A 607 -71.74 38.32 4.83
N GLU A 608 -72.45 38.44 5.94
CA GLU A 608 -71.87 38.59 7.30
C GLU A 608 -71.13 37.30 7.71
N ALA A 609 -71.64 36.11 7.35
CA ALA A 609 -70.98 34.85 7.61
C ALA A 609 -69.66 34.70 6.82
N GLU A 610 -69.60 35.12 5.54
CA GLU A 610 -68.36 35.13 4.75
C GLU A 610 -67.35 36.15 5.25
N ARG A 611 -67.79 37.36 5.71
CA ARG A 611 -66.93 38.33 6.39
C ARG A 611 -66.38 37.78 7.72
N GLY A 612 -67.17 37.01 8.45
CA GLY A 612 -66.72 36.31 9.67
C GLY A 612 -65.63 35.31 9.36
N LYS A 613 -65.78 34.44 8.36
CA LYS A 613 -64.79 33.49 7.90
C LYS A 613 -63.46 34.13 7.51
N LEU A 614 -63.52 35.31 6.84
CA LEU A 614 -62.33 36.06 6.47
C LEU A 614 -61.57 36.56 7.71
N ARG A 615 -62.32 37.09 8.71
CA ARG A 615 -61.76 37.60 9.96
C ARG A 615 -61.11 36.46 10.79
N ASP A 616 -61.76 35.32 10.89
CA ASP A 616 -61.26 34.15 11.58
C ASP A 616 -59.99 33.60 10.93
N LYS A 617 -59.91 33.56 9.59
CA LYS A 617 -58.73 33.10 8.87
C LYS A 617 -57.57 34.08 8.97
N ILE A 618 -57.81 35.42 8.98
CA ILE A 618 -56.76 36.42 9.23
C ILE A 618 -56.19 36.24 10.65
N SER A 619 -57.08 36.06 11.63
CA SER A 619 -56.69 35.81 13.01
C SER A 619 -55.89 34.51 13.20
N ASP A 620 -56.26 33.43 12.47
CA ASP A 620 -55.54 32.18 12.48
C ASP A 620 -54.15 32.29 11.80
N ALA A 621 -54.02 33.06 10.73
CA ALA A 621 -52.75 33.35 10.07
C ALA A 621 -51.83 34.18 10.96
N GLU A 622 -52.36 35.20 11.66
CA GLU A 622 -51.62 35.97 12.65
C GLU A 622 -51.17 35.12 13.86
N ALA A 623 -52.04 34.24 14.35
CA ALA A 623 -51.70 33.32 15.44
C ALA A 623 -50.61 32.32 15.06
N ARG A 624 -50.61 31.80 13.78
CA ARG A 624 -49.55 30.93 13.28
C ARG A 624 -48.21 31.66 13.15
N LEU A 625 -48.22 32.93 12.74
CA LEU A 625 -47.00 33.76 12.67
C LEU A 625 -46.46 34.10 14.09
N GLN A 626 -47.32 34.32 15.07
CA GLN A 626 -46.91 34.54 16.47
C GLN A 626 -46.35 33.25 17.09
N LYS A 627 -46.97 32.08 16.85
CA LYS A 627 -46.48 30.78 17.36
C LYS A 627 -45.12 30.42 16.82
N LYS A 628 -44.85 30.67 15.53
CA LYS A 628 -43.54 30.44 14.89
C LYS A 628 -42.46 31.38 15.46
N LYS A 629 -42.87 32.59 15.96
CA LYS A 629 -41.97 33.57 16.58
C LYS A 629 -41.65 33.22 18.05
N GLU A 630 -42.54 32.52 18.74
CA GLU A 630 -42.33 32.04 20.12
C GLU A 630 -41.51 30.72 20.16
N GLU A 631 -41.68 29.83 19.20
CA GLU A 631 -40.85 28.61 19.08
C GLU A 631 -39.38 28.91 18.83
N GLN A 632 -39.04 30.07 18.24
CA GLN A 632 -37.65 30.50 18.04
C GLN A 632 -37.00 31.10 19.30
N LYS A 633 -37.77 31.44 20.37
CA LYS A 633 -37.25 32.13 21.55
C LYS A 633 -36.60 31.23 22.59
N GLY A 634 -36.62 29.93 22.54
CA GLY A 634 -35.96 29.03 23.49
C GLY A 634 -36.25 29.35 24.99
N GLU A 635 -36.04 28.41 25.91
CA GLU A 635 -36.19 28.62 27.35
C GLU A 635 -35.07 29.52 27.91
N GLU A 636 -35.44 30.48 28.80
CA GLU A 636 -34.49 31.35 29.49
C GLU A 636 -33.63 30.59 30.48
N LEU A 637 -32.35 30.96 30.56
CA LEU A 637 -31.42 30.38 31.53
C LEU A 637 -31.73 30.88 32.95
N LYS A 638 -32.19 29.98 33.82
CA LYS A 638 -32.51 30.30 35.23
C LYS A 638 -31.27 30.49 36.11
N LYS A 639 -30.10 29.99 35.72
CA LYS A 639 -28.79 30.18 36.37
C LYS A 639 -27.71 30.28 35.31
N ILE A 640 -26.78 31.22 35.50
CA ILE A 640 -25.63 31.44 34.61
C ILE A 640 -24.35 31.13 35.38
N GLU A 641 -23.63 30.10 34.96
CA GLU A 641 -22.35 29.70 35.56
C GLU A 641 -21.23 29.81 34.51
N VAL A 642 -20.02 30.15 34.96
CA VAL A 642 -18.84 30.25 34.07
C VAL A 642 -18.49 28.89 33.52
N GLY A 643 -18.27 28.78 32.20
CA GLY A 643 -18.01 27.54 31.46
C GLY A 643 -19.27 26.90 30.87
N MET A 644 -20.48 27.44 31.12
CA MET A 644 -21.75 26.91 30.62
C MET A 644 -21.93 27.22 29.12
N GLU A 645 -22.42 26.26 28.34
CA GLU A 645 -22.86 26.51 26.97
C GLU A 645 -24.27 27.09 26.93
N ALA A 646 -24.43 28.20 26.23
CA ALA A 646 -25.70 28.86 26.00
C ALA A 646 -25.92 29.13 24.50
N LEU A 647 -27.16 29.25 24.07
CA LEU A 647 -27.50 29.71 22.72
C LEU A 647 -27.71 31.22 22.74
N LEU A 648 -27.05 31.95 21.85
CA LEU A 648 -27.28 33.37 21.64
C LEU A 648 -28.16 33.55 20.38
N PRO A 649 -29.48 33.84 20.55
CA PRO A 649 -30.42 33.88 19.43
C PRO A 649 -30.11 34.96 18.39
N SER A 650 -29.47 36.08 18.81
CA SER A 650 -29.11 37.18 17.89
C SER A 650 -28.18 36.77 16.75
N ILE A 651 -27.34 35.79 17.00
CA ILE A 651 -26.39 35.23 16.00
C ILE A 651 -26.65 33.74 15.73
N ASN A 652 -27.67 33.16 16.34
CA ASN A 652 -28.05 31.74 16.28
C ASN A 652 -26.85 30.77 16.49
N GLN A 653 -25.98 31.12 17.47
CA GLN A 653 -24.76 30.38 17.75
C GLN A 653 -24.67 29.93 19.21
N LYS A 654 -24.08 28.74 19.45
CA LYS A 654 -23.72 28.32 20.81
C LYS A 654 -22.52 29.15 21.28
N VAL A 655 -22.58 29.67 22.48
CA VAL A 655 -21.55 30.49 23.12
C VAL A 655 -21.20 29.92 24.49
N ILE A 656 -19.95 30.07 24.92
CA ILE A 656 -19.51 29.66 26.27
C ILE A 656 -19.47 30.90 27.17
N VAL A 657 -20.06 30.78 28.32
CA VAL A 657 -20.09 31.86 29.32
C VAL A 657 -18.72 31.99 29.99
N LEU A 658 -18.09 33.15 29.90
CA LEU A 658 -16.76 33.43 30.47
C LEU A 658 -16.80 34.17 31.81
N SER A 659 -17.89 34.92 32.12
CA SER A 659 -18.01 35.66 33.38
C SER A 659 -19.39 35.52 33.99
N LYS A 660 -19.53 35.76 35.30
CA LYS A 660 -20.83 35.95 35.95
C LYS A 660 -21.42 37.29 35.53
N PRO A 661 -22.77 37.48 35.59
CA PRO A 661 -23.41 38.76 35.31
C PRO A 661 -22.85 39.90 36.21
N ASP A 662 -22.55 41.04 35.59
CA ASP A 662 -22.13 42.24 36.29
C ASP A 662 -23.33 43.01 36.89
N ASN A 663 -23.06 44.13 37.54
CA ASN A 663 -24.10 44.97 38.15
C ASN A 663 -25.10 45.58 37.14
N LYS A 664 -24.82 45.51 35.83
CA LYS A 664 -25.70 45.95 34.74
C LYS A 664 -26.41 44.77 34.05
N GLY A 665 -26.17 43.54 34.53
CA GLY A 665 -26.73 42.31 33.97
C GLY A 665 -26.06 41.88 32.66
N GLU A 666 -24.82 42.29 32.38
CA GLU A 666 -24.05 41.89 31.23
C GLU A 666 -23.14 40.71 31.57
N VAL A 667 -22.96 39.81 30.63
CA VAL A 667 -22.17 38.57 30.72
C VAL A 667 -21.21 38.53 29.54
N GLN A 668 -19.95 38.25 29.79
CA GLN A 668 -18.99 38.01 28.71
C GLN A 668 -19.12 36.56 28.23
N VAL A 669 -19.33 36.41 26.95
CA VAL A 669 -19.45 35.10 26.31
C VAL A 669 -18.46 34.95 25.15
N GLN A 670 -18.02 33.74 24.90
CA GLN A 670 -17.15 33.38 23.78
C GLN A 670 -17.96 32.75 22.66
N ALA A 671 -18.00 33.42 21.51
CA ALA A 671 -18.58 32.93 20.27
C ALA A 671 -17.44 32.55 19.28
N GLY A 672 -17.08 31.29 19.22
CA GLY A 672 -15.88 30.85 18.49
C GLY A 672 -14.60 31.43 19.07
N ILE A 673 -13.90 32.30 18.31
CA ILE A 673 -12.67 32.99 18.75
C ILE A 673 -12.93 34.38 19.29
N MET A 674 -14.15 34.91 19.18
CA MET A 674 -14.50 36.26 19.63
C MET A 674 -15.12 36.25 21.03
N LYS A 675 -14.69 37.19 21.87
CA LYS A 675 -15.30 37.48 23.17
C LYS A 675 -16.22 38.68 23.01
N ILE A 676 -17.50 38.55 23.37
CA ILE A 676 -18.51 39.58 23.25
C ILE A 676 -19.27 39.72 24.59
N ASN A 677 -19.69 40.95 24.93
CA ASN A 677 -20.54 41.19 26.08
C ASN A 677 -22.00 41.19 25.61
N VAL A 678 -22.84 40.41 26.29
CA VAL A 678 -24.28 40.29 26.00
C VAL A 678 -25.09 40.37 27.30
N LYS A 679 -26.32 40.79 27.20
CA LYS A 679 -27.20 40.80 28.38
C LYS A 679 -27.59 39.37 28.77
N ALA A 680 -27.58 39.07 30.04
CA ALA A 680 -27.94 37.75 30.58
C ALA A 680 -29.33 37.25 30.11
N LYS A 681 -30.29 38.16 29.89
CA LYS A 681 -31.63 37.82 29.35
C LYS A 681 -31.65 37.39 27.90
N ASP A 682 -30.58 37.63 27.14
CA ASP A 682 -30.50 37.27 25.71
C ASP A 682 -29.94 35.88 25.51
N LEU A 683 -29.48 35.19 26.56
CA LEU A 683 -29.00 33.83 26.53
C LEU A 683 -30.14 32.82 26.73
N ARG A 684 -30.11 31.73 25.97
CA ARG A 684 -31.08 30.63 25.99
C ARG A 684 -30.42 29.30 26.24
N VAL A 685 -31.20 28.32 26.70
CA VAL A 685 -30.71 26.95 26.91
C VAL A 685 -30.33 26.36 25.57
N ALA A 686 -29.08 25.91 25.43
CA ALA A 686 -28.62 25.19 24.25
C ALA A 686 -29.18 23.74 24.24
N LYS A 687 -30.24 23.49 23.47
CA LYS A 687 -30.73 22.10 23.26
C LYS A 687 -29.82 21.38 22.29
N GLU A 688 -29.29 20.20 22.70
CA GLU A 688 -28.54 19.31 21.80
C GLU A 688 -29.47 18.77 20.72
N THR A 689 -29.09 18.93 19.46
CA THR A 689 -29.82 18.36 18.32
C THR A 689 -29.62 16.85 18.23
N LYS A 690 -30.60 16.13 17.66
CA LYS A 690 -30.53 14.67 17.46
C LYS A 690 -29.30 14.24 16.62
N GLU A 691 -28.76 15.13 15.79
CA GLU A 691 -27.55 14.90 14.98
C GLU A 691 -26.27 15.01 15.81
N GLU A 692 -26.16 15.99 16.72
CA GLU A 692 -25.01 16.12 17.63
C GLU A 692 -24.89 14.92 18.58
N LYS A 693 -26.02 14.37 19.04
CA LYS A 693 -26.03 13.10 19.80
C LYS A 693 -25.59 11.89 18.97
N LYS A 694 -25.86 11.88 17.64
CA LYS A 694 -25.38 10.82 16.73
C LYS A 694 -23.89 10.98 16.42
N ILE A 695 -23.39 12.20 16.28
CA ILE A 695 -21.97 12.48 16.01
C ILE A 695 -21.13 12.15 17.24
N LYS A 696 -21.49 12.64 18.43
CA LYS A 696 -20.82 12.27 19.69
C LYS A 696 -20.85 10.76 19.97
N LYS A 697 -21.94 10.08 19.63
CA LYS A 697 -22.03 8.61 19.72
C LYS A 697 -21.21 7.86 18.66
N ARG A 698 -20.95 8.48 17.51
CA ARG A 698 -20.09 7.94 16.45
C ARG A 698 -18.59 8.16 16.74
N GLU A 699 -18.23 9.33 17.23
CA GLU A 699 -16.86 9.65 17.66
C GLU A 699 -16.46 8.83 18.90
N ALA A 700 -17.33 8.67 19.87
CA ALA A 700 -17.11 7.78 21.01
C ALA A 700 -16.99 6.29 20.59
N ARG A 701 -17.71 5.83 19.53
CA ARG A 701 -17.58 4.48 19.00
C ARG A 701 -16.32 4.27 18.12
N LEU A 702 -15.80 5.31 17.48
CA LEU A 702 -14.56 5.24 16.68
C LEU A 702 -13.31 5.21 17.57
N ASN A 703 -13.31 5.94 18.67
CA ASN A 703 -12.21 5.92 19.65
C ASN A 703 -12.17 4.62 20.49
N LEU A 704 -13.30 3.91 20.64
CA LEU A 704 -13.40 2.64 21.36
C LEU A 704 -12.76 1.42 20.64
N ARG A 705 -12.27 1.57 19.42
CA ARG A 705 -11.75 0.43 18.62
C ARG A 705 -10.22 0.35 18.48
N GLN A 706 -9.44 1.25 19.09
CA GLN A 706 -8.00 1.34 18.81
C GLN A 706 -7.05 1.33 20.03
N VAL A 707 -7.51 1.03 21.24
CA VAL A 707 -6.60 0.88 22.37
C VAL A 707 -6.26 -0.60 22.56
N ASP A 708 -4.99 -0.95 22.34
CA ASP A 708 -4.51 -2.32 22.54
C ASP A 708 -4.66 -2.76 24.01
N PRO A 709 -4.86 -4.05 24.30
CA PRO A 709 -5.02 -4.55 25.66
C PRO A 709 -3.72 -4.52 26.47
N SER A 710 -2.59 -4.26 25.83
CA SER A 710 -1.28 -4.17 26.48
C SER A 710 -0.40 -3.10 25.85
N ILE A 711 0.49 -2.53 26.66
CA ILE A 711 1.55 -1.60 26.22
C ILE A 711 2.91 -2.10 26.65
N ASP A 712 3.91 -1.98 25.76
CA ASP A 712 5.29 -2.37 26.01
C ASP A 712 6.12 -1.15 26.41
N LEU A 713 6.63 -1.16 27.64
CA LEU A 713 7.43 -0.09 28.26
C LEU A 713 8.90 -0.50 28.42
N ARG A 714 9.30 -1.62 27.84
CA ARG A 714 10.69 -2.12 27.96
C ARG A 714 11.64 -1.22 27.18
N GLY A 715 12.77 -0.92 27.77
CA GLY A 715 13.80 -0.09 27.16
C GLY A 715 13.62 1.42 27.34
N MET A 716 12.50 1.86 27.94
CA MET A 716 12.27 3.26 28.33
C MET A 716 12.93 3.58 29.67
N ASP A 717 13.26 4.84 29.91
CA ASP A 717 13.63 5.29 31.25
C ASP A 717 12.41 5.37 32.19
N SER A 718 12.64 5.59 33.50
CA SER A 718 11.55 5.54 34.48
C SER A 718 10.53 6.68 34.34
N GLU A 719 10.96 7.88 33.91
CA GLU A 719 10.09 9.03 33.74
C GLU A 719 9.26 8.91 32.45
N GLU A 720 9.89 8.52 31.37
CA GLU A 720 9.25 8.28 30.06
C GLU A 720 8.22 7.15 30.14
N ALA A 721 8.58 6.05 30.82
CA ALA A 721 7.67 4.92 31.01
C ALA A 721 6.46 5.27 31.88
N CYS A 722 6.64 6.07 32.94
CA CYS A 722 5.52 6.53 33.77
C CYS A 722 4.60 7.47 32.97
N TYR A 723 5.15 8.40 32.19
CA TYR A 723 4.35 9.30 31.35
C TYR A 723 3.55 8.55 30.28
N THR A 724 4.20 7.59 29.62
CA THR A 724 3.59 6.78 28.55
C THR A 724 2.49 5.87 29.12
N ALA A 725 2.72 5.28 30.29
CA ALA A 725 1.74 4.45 30.99
C ALA A 725 0.55 5.27 31.50
N ASP A 726 0.75 6.47 32.03
CA ASP A 726 -0.28 7.38 32.50
C ASP A 726 -1.23 7.75 31.36
N LYS A 727 -0.70 8.21 30.23
CA LYS A 727 -1.47 8.50 29.02
C LYS A 727 -2.25 7.30 28.49
N TYR A 728 -1.60 6.11 28.43
CA TYR A 728 -2.24 4.89 27.97
C TYR A 728 -3.41 4.47 28.89
N LEU A 729 -3.26 4.61 30.21
CA LEU A 729 -4.30 4.27 31.18
C LEU A 729 -5.51 5.21 31.07
N ASP A 730 -5.29 6.50 30.79
CA ASP A 730 -6.36 7.46 30.50
C ASP A 730 -7.10 7.08 29.22
N ASP A 731 -6.38 6.80 28.14
CA ASP A 731 -6.96 6.37 26.86
C ASP A 731 -7.73 5.04 27.00
N ALA A 732 -7.21 4.09 27.76
CA ALA A 732 -7.85 2.81 28.03
C ALA A 732 -9.11 2.94 28.88
N TYR A 733 -9.12 3.84 29.86
CA TYR A 733 -10.29 4.17 30.69
C TYR A 733 -11.40 4.82 29.85
N VAL A 734 -11.04 5.80 29.02
CA VAL A 734 -11.98 6.44 28.08
C VAL A 734 -12.52 5.44 27.06
N ALA A 735 -11.70 4.47 26.63
CA ALA A 735 -12.10 3.38 25.76
C ALA A 735 -12.97 2.30 26.44
N GLY A 736 -13.23 2.43 27.77
CA GLY A 736 -14.07 1.49 28.52
C GLY A 736 -13.43 0.12 28.74
N ARG A 737 -12.08 0.03 28.71
CA ARG A 737 -11.35 -1.21 29.03
C ARG A 737 -11.47 -1.48 30.55
N GLY A 738 -11.84 -2.68 30.92
CA GLY A 738 -11.88 -3.07 32.34
C GLY A 738 -10.54 -3.50 32.89
N GLU A 739 -9.68 -4.05 32.03
CA GLU A 739 -8.35 -4.57 32.38
C GLU A 739 -7.36 -4.29 31.27
N VAL A 740 -6.12 -3.92 31.62
CA VAL A 740 -5.01 -3.67 30.71
C VAL A 740 -3.69 -4.17 31.29
N THR A 741 -2.70 -4.40 30.44
CA THR A 741 -1.42 -5.00 30.81
C THR A 741 -0.26 -4.06 30.48
N LEU A 742 0.59 -3.76 31.46
CA LEU A 742 1.82 -2.98 31.30
C LEU A 742 3.03 -3.91 31.31
N VAL A 743 3.77 -3.98 30.20
CA VAL A 743 4.94 -4.85 30.05
C VAL A 743 6.21 -4.04 30.29
N HIS A 744 6.85 -4.21 31.46
CA HIS A 744 8.05 -3.46 31.86
C HIS A 744 9.32 -4.33 31.94
N GLY A 745 9.20 -5.63 31.69
CA GLY A 745 10.33 -6.57 31.74
C GLY A 745 10.76 -6.97 33.16
N LYS A 746 11.65 -7.96 33.22
CA LYS A 746 12.15 -8.53 34.50
C LYS A 746 13.41 -7.82 35.06
N GLY A 747 14.09 -6.95 34.27
CA GLY A 747 15.37 -6.31 34.56
C GLY A 747 15.70 -6.00 36.03
N THR A 748 16.39 -4.92 36.32
CA THR A 748 16.80 -4.52 37.69
C THR A 748 15.65 -4.18 38.65
N GLY A 749 14.40 -4.13 38.13
CA GLY A 749 13.20 -3.82 38.91
C GLY A 749 12.94 -2.32 39.13
N VAL A 750 13.80 -1.45 38.64
CA VAL A 750 13.63 0.03 38.76
C VAL A 750 12.37 0.50 38.09
N LEU A 751 12.17 0.08 36.84
CA LEU A 751 10.98 0.44 36.04
C LEU A 751 9.69 -0.09 36.69
N ARG A 752 9.68 -1.33 37.14
CA ARG A 752 8.56 -1.95 37.87
C ARG A 752 8.20 -1.15 39.15
N LYS A 753 9.19 -0.70 39.90
CA LYS A 753 8.95 0.09 41.10
C LYS A 753 8.33 1.44 40.78
N ALA A 754 8.87 2.15 39.79
CA ALA A 754 8.34 3.45 39.36
C ALA A 754 6.89 3.35 38.84
N ILE A 755 6.57 2.36 38.01
CA ILE A 755 5.23 2.12 37.52
C ILE A 755 4.27 1.76 38.66
N ASN A 756 4.64 0.88 39.60
CA ASN A 756 3.78 0.55 40.73
C ASN A 756 3.52 1.73 41.66
N ASP A 757 4.48 2.62 41.85
CA ASP A 757 4.29 3.82 42.67
C ASP A 757 3.42 4.86 41.98
N MET A 758 3.44 4.95 40.66
CA MET A 758 2.54 5.75 39.85
C MET A 758 1.11 5.18 39.88
N LEU A 759 0.92 3.88 39.69
CA LEU A 759 -0.39 3.21 39.68
C LEU A 759 -1.17 3.37 40.99
N LYS A 760 -0.48 3.43 42.14
CA LYS A 760 -1.11 3.68 43.47
C LYS A 760 -1.80 5.06 43.55
N LYS A 761 -1.35 6.03 42.75
CA LYS A 761 -1.84 7.42 42.78
C LYS A 761 -2.75 7.75 41.59
N HIS A 762 -2.84 6.87 40.59
CA HIS A 762 -3.55 7.13 39.34
C HIS A 762 -5.09 7.13 39.55
N PRO A 763 -5.82 8.16 39.10
CA PRO A 763 -7.24 8.36 39.39
C PRO A 763 -8.15 7.27 38.82
N HIS A 764 -7.79 6.67 37.68
CA HIS A 764 -8.59 5.68 36.94
C HIS A 764 -8.24 4.22 37.28
N VAL A 765 -7.25 3.96 38.13
CA VAL A 765 -6.86 2.61 38.55
C VAL A 765 -7.68 2.19 39.77
N LYS A 766 -8.32 1.01 39.66
CA LYS A 766 -9.02 0.38 40.78
C LYS A 766 -8.11 -0.53 41.60
N SER A 767 -7.32 -1.36 40.92
CA SER A 767 -6.33 -2.23 41.52
C SER A 767 -5.28 -2.66 40.49
N HIS A 768 -4.12 -3.12 40.95
CA HIS A 768 -3.09 -3.69 40.09
C HIS A 768 -2.42 -4.88 40.77
N ARG A 769 -1.95 -5.84 39.95
CA ARG A 769 -1.24 -7.06 40.40
C ARG A 769 -0.09 -7.37 39.45
N LEU A 770 0.88 -8.14 39.90
CA LEU A 770 1.87 -8.73 38.99
C LEU A 770 1.22 -9.82 38.13
N GLY A 771 1.73 -10.02 36.92
CA GLY A 771 1.24 -11.08 36.04
C GLY A 771 1.51 -12.47 36.62
N GLU A 772 0.62 -13.42 36.31
CA GLU A 772 0.72 -14.83 36.72
C GLU A 772 1.54 -15.65 35.72
N TYR A 773 1.69 -16.96 36.01
CA TYR A 773 2.38 -17.89 35.10
C TYR A 773 1.57 -18.04 33.81
N GLY A 774 2.12 -17.55 32.66
CA GLY A 774 1.41 -17.44 31.36
C GLY A 774 1.11 -16.02 30.94
N GLU A 775 1.04 -15.03 31.85
CA GLU A 775 0.81 -13.60 31.57
C GLU A 775 2.11 -12.79 31.46
N GLY A 776 3.29 -13.41 31.65
CA GLY A 776 4.60 -12.75 31.63
C GLY A 776 5.25 -12.66 33.02
N GLY A 777 4.59 -13.09 34.09
CA GLY A 777 5.09 -13.18 35.46
C GLY A 777 5.53 -11.83 36.03
N THR A 778 6.66 -11.78 36.73
CA THR A 778 7.17 -10.54 37.37
C THR A 778 7.64 -9.44 36.41
N GLY A 779 7.61 -9.68 35.08
CA GLY A 779 7.93 -8.70 34.05
C GLY A 779 6.73 -7.87 33.57
N VAL A 780 5.55 -8.11 34.12
CA VAL A 780 4.29 -7.52 33.70
C VAL A 780 3.47 -7.09 34.90
N THR A 781 2.75 -5.96 34.79
CA THR A 781 1.76 -5.50 35.76
C THR A 781 0.39 -5.45 35.08
N VAL A 782 -0.56 -6.20 35.60
CA VAL A 782 -1.95 -6.18 35.17
C VAL A 782 -2.69 -5.13 35.99
N VAL A 783 -3.42 -4.22 35.31
CA VAL A 783 -4.11 -3.09 35.90
C VAL A 783 -5.59 -3.20 35.64
N ILE A 784 -6.40 -3.17 36.70
CA ILE A 784 -7.85 -3.13 36.63
C ILE A 784 -8.28 -1.66 36.74
N LEU A 785 -9.01 -1.16 35.74
CA LEU A 785 -9.54 0.19 35.70
C LEU A 785 -10.90 0.30 36.42
N LYS A 786 -11.27 1.53 36.83
CA LYS A 786 -12.52 1.81 37.55
C LYS A 786 -13.75 1.76 36.66
#